data_0c31a7965408f469713c6b714991daeb
#
_entry.id   0c31a7965408f469713c6b714991daeb
#
_cell.length_a   1.000
_cell.length_b   1.000
_cell.length_c   1.000
_cell.angle_alpha   90.00
_cell.angle_beta   90.00
_cell.angle_gamma   90.00
#
_symmetry.space_group_name_H-M   'P 1'
#
loop_
_entity.id
_entity.type
_entity.pdbx_description
1 polymer ?
#
loop_
_entity_poly.entity_id
_entity_poly.type
_entity_poly.pdbx_seq_one_letter_code
_entity_poly.pdbx_strand_id
1 'polypeptide(L)'
;MSIAVCKEVLYMKIYVNGSIGRDGDGTKERPFRRINDAAKIARPGDEVLVSPGIYREYVDPIYAGTEEARISYRSTEHLGAVITGAERIQSWTPYKENVWVCRVANSLFGTYNPYTTLVYGDWYFAKADKHTGCVYLNDRALYETATLEECMKGEVYECSWVPEESIYKWYTEQDAKKDETVIYANFQGKNPNEENVEINVRRECFLPSKTGVGYITVSGFVVTKAATTWAPPAAYQDGMIGPHWSKGWIIEDCEISNSKCAGISLGKYLDPDNNHYFTYKYVKSPTQMERDAVCRGQYHGWLKEKVGSHIIRRNNIHHCEQGGIIGRMGGVFSLIEDNHIHHINNMMELGGAEIAGIKMHAAIDVVMRRNHIHHCTMGIWCDWEAQGTRLSQNLLHDNQRPAFAKPLKGGMMSQDIFVEVGHGPTLIDNNILLSDASLRFATQGVAMVHNLICGALTCVGDGTGPRYTPYHIPHRTEVMGFMTILHGDDRFYNNIFVQKWPSEDFVTIRDSSEGFDTENRKAGTWVFDGYPTYEEWIAQFDFSKPADMAKLYPAHEGHLPVWSEGNVYLNGAKAWEHEKNGLTVSEKVKVDLVERDGNYMLETNLYEVLGGFSSRMINTEVLGKAFEPEEPFENPDGTAIQFDTDYFGGHRGAGVLPGPFAAKEDVEKILY
;
A
#
# COMPACT_ATOMS: atom_id res chain seq x y z
N MET A 1 -12.66 -12.78 -54.23
CA MET A 1 -12.92 -13.63 -53.05
C MET A 1 -11.57 -13.97 -52.46
N SER A 2 -11.12 -13.20 -51.47
CA SER A 2 -9.86 -13.46 -50.75
C SER A 2 -10.24 -14.33 -49.55
N ILE A 3 -9.79 -15.57 -49.55
CA ILE A 3 -9.93 -16.46 -48.40
C ILE A 3 -8.93 -15.99 -47.36
N ALA A 4 -9.42 -15.35 -46.34
CA ALA A 4 -8.61 -15.06 -45.13
C ALA A 4 -8.34 -16.43 -44.47
N VAL A 5 -7.13 -16.92 -44.64
CA VAL A 5 -6.63 -18.07 -43.85
C VAL A 5 -6.45 -17.56 -42.45
N CYS A 6 -7.38 -17.87 -41.57
CA CYS A 6 -7.23 -17.73 -40.13
C CYS A 6 -6.06 -18.66 -39.73
N LYS A 7 -4.86 -18.14 -39.53
CA LYS A 7 -3.80 -18.90 -38.89
C LYS A 7 -4.26 -19.11 -37.44
N GLU A 8 -4.59 -20.36 -37.09
CA GLU A 8 -4.67 -20.75 -35.69
C GLU A 8 -3.34 -20.37 -35.03
N VAL A 9 -3.38 -19.40 -34.10
CA VAL A 9 -2.22 -19.04 -33.27
C VAL A 9 -2.08 -20.20 -32.28
N LEU A 10 -1.14 -21.10 -32.54
CA LEU A 10 -0.78 -22.17 -31.61
C LEU A 10 -0.04 -21.53 -30.43
N TYR A 11 -0.72 -21.37 -29.30
CA TYR A 11 -0.11 -20.98 -28.02
C TYR A 11 0.69 -22.16 -27.45
N MET A 12 1.89 -21.87 -26.95
CA MET A 12 2.78 -22.89 -26.42
C MET A 12 2.61 -23.04 -24.90
N LYS A 13 2.75 -24.26 -24.41
CA LYS A 13 3.04 -24.53 -23.01
C LYS A 13 4.52 -24.77 -22.83
N ILE A 14 5.14 -23.92 -22.02
CA ILE A 14 6.57 -23.97 -21.72
C ILE A 14 6.71 -24.52 -20.31
N TYR A 15 7.42 -25.63 -20.15
CA TYR A 15 7.57 -26.31 -18.87
C TYR A 15 8.89 -25.99 -18.20
N VAL A 16 8.82 -25.76 -16.89
CA VAL A 16 9.98 -25.49 -16.03
C VAL A 16 9.96 -26.45 -14.85
N ASN A 17 11.12 -27.10 -14.58
CA ASN A 17 11.32 -27.96 -13.42
C ASN A 17 12.76 -27.86 -12.91
N GLY A 18 12.94 -27.21 -11.76
CA GLY A 18 14.25 -26.97 -11.15
C GLY A 18 14.96 -28.22 -10.62
N SER A 19 14.25 -29.35 -10.43
CA SER A 19 14.79 -30.59 -9.87
C SER A 19 15.50 -31.51 -10.88
N ILE A 20 15.41 -31.20 -12.18
CA ILE A 20 15.99 -32.04 -13.23
C ILE A 20 17.52 -31.89 -13.31
N GLY A 21 18.21 -32.97 -13.67
CA GLY A 21 19.68 -33.00 -13.72
C GLY A 21 20.31 -32.26 -14.90
N ARG A 22 19.56 -32.04 -15.99
CA ARG A 22 20.04 -31.36 -17.20
C ARG A 22 18.98 -30.36 -17.67
N ASP A 23 19.43 -29.23 -18.16
CA ASP A 23 18.57 -28.23 -18.78
C ASP A 23 17.97 -28.73 -20.10
N GLY A 24 16.73 -28.34 -20.37
CA GLY A 24 15.96 -28.76 -21.53
C GLY A 24 15.72 -27.64 -22.53
N ASP A 25 14.64 -27.79 -23.30
CA ASP A 25 14.20 -26.84 -24.32
C ASP A 25 12.78 -26.27 -24.05
N GLY A 26 12.26 -26.54 -22.86
CA GLY A 26 10.95 -26.05 -22.42
C GLY A 26 9.78 -26.96 -22.80
N THR A 27 10.02 -28.09 -23.49
CA THR A 27 8.97 -29.10 -23.71
C THR A 27 8.66 -29.87 -22.43
N LYS A 28 7.52 -30.56 -22.37
CA LYS A 28 7.11 -31.35 -21.21
C LYS A 28 8.11 -32.46 -20.90
N GLU A 29 8.70 -33.06 -21.92
CA GLU A 29 9.69 -34.14 -21.85
C GLU A 29 11.08 -33.63 -21.49
N ARG A 30 11.38 -32.35 -21.80
CA ARG A 30 12.64 -31.69 -21.54
C ARG A 30 12.42 -30.26 -21.03
N PRO A 31 11.88 -30.09 -19.81
CA PRO A 31 11.60 -28.76 -19.26
C PRO A 31 12.89 -27.96 -19.06
N PHE A 32 12.76 -26.65 -19.01
CA PHE A 32 13.84 -25.78 -18.51
C PHE A 32 14.09 -25.99 -17.03
N ARG A 33 15.29 -25.74 -16.57
CA ARG A 33 15.60 -25.72 -15.14
C ARG A 33 15.27 -24.40 -14.47
N ARG A 34 15.27 -23.31 -15.23
CA ARG A 34 15.10 -21.96 -14.72
C ARG A 34 13.89 -21.31 -15.35
N ILE A 35 13.15 -20.54 -14.55
CA ILE A 35 12.00 -19.76 -15.00
C ILE A 35 12.48 -18.67 -15.98
N ASN A 36 13.65 -18.06 -15.72
CA ASN A 36 14.19 -17.01 -16.56
C ASN A 36 14.53 -17.49 -17.99
N ASP A 37 14.84 -18.76 -18.19
CA ASP A 37 15.07 -19.29 -19.54
C ASP A 37 13.74 -19.40 -20.33
N ALA A 38 12.65 -19.75 -19.68
CA ALA A 38 11.31 -19.65 -20.25
C ALA A 38 10.89 -18.19 -20.53
N ALA A 39 11.21 -17.27 -19.61
CA ALA A 39 10.90 -15.84 -19.75
C ALA A 39 11.56 -15.19 -20.98
N LYS A 40 12.70 -15.68 -21.40
CA LYS A 40 13.40 -15.21 -22.62
C LYS A 40 12.74 -15.62 -23.93
N ILE A 41 11.89 -16.63 -23.92
CA ILE A 41 11.27 -17.17 -25.15
C ILE A 41 9.77 -17.04 -25.20
N ALA A 42 9.08 -16.93 -24.06
CA ALA A 42 7.62 -16.84 -23.99
C ALA A 42 7.08 -15.67 -24.86
N ARG A 43 5.99 -15.92 -25.57
CA ARG A 43 5.34 -15.00 -26.53
C ARG A 43 3.89 -14.77 -26.15
N PRO A 44 3.20 -13.77 -26.72
CA PRO A 44 1.79 -13.56 -26.50
C PRO A 44 0.96 -14.84 -26.62
N GLY A 45 0.21 -15.18 -25.56
CA GLY A 45 -0.62 -16.37 -25.45
C GLY A 45 0.06 -17.60 -24.86
N ASP A 46 1.38 -17.59 -24.68
CA ASP A 46 2.11 -18.71 -24.09
C ASP A 46 1.85 -18.83 -22.59
N GLU A 47 1.86 -20.08 -22.10
CA GLU A 47 1.74 -20.42 -20.68
C GLU A 47 3.03 -21.10 -20.20
N VAL A 48 3.72 -20.44 -19.24
CA VAL A 48 4.90 -21.00 -18.55
C VAL A 48 4.42 -21.74 -17.30
N LEU A 49 4.58 -23.06 -17.30
CA LEU A 49 4.16 -23.97 -16.24
C LEU A 49 5.35 -24.37 -15.39
N VAL A 50 5.36 -23.94 -14.13
CA VAL A 50 6.49 -24.10 -13.21
C VAL A 50 6.15 -25.16 -12.17
N SER A 51 6.92 -26.25 -12.16
CA SER A 51 6.78 -27.34 -11.19
C SER A 51 7.19 -26.87 -9.76
N PRO A 52 6.67 -27.51 -8.70
CA PRO A 52 7.12 -27.24 -7.34
C PRO A 52 8.63 -27.30 -7.17
N GLY A 53 9.17 -26.40 -6.37
CA GLY A 53 10.60 -26.31 -6.09
C GLY A 53 11.06 -24.90 -5.74
N ILE A 54 12.32 -24.77 -5.35
CA ILE A 54 12.94 -23.49 -4.99
C ILE A 54 13.78 -22.99 -6.18
N TYR A 55 13.40 -21.83 -6.70
CA TYR A 55 14.04 -21.15 -7.82
C TYR A 55 14.81 -19.93 -7.32
N ARG A 56 16.12 -20.05 -7.16
CA ARG A 56 17.04 -19.02 -6.68
C ARG A 56 17.51 -18.20 -7.87
N GLU A 57 16.65 -17.32 -8.38
CA GLU A 57 16.90 -16.58 -9.58
C GLU A 57 16.15 -15.23 -9.65
N TYR A 58 16.57 -14.40 -10.55
CA TYR A 58 15.84 -13.23 -11.03
C TYR A 58 15.19 -13.57 -12.37
N VAL A 59 13.89 -13.39 -12.45
CA VAL A 59 13.08 -13.62 -13.65
C VAL A 59 12.83 -12.30 -14.35
N ASP A 60 13.32 -12.18 -15.58
CA ASP A 60 13.23 -10.99 -16.43
C ASP A 60 12.41 -11.29 -17.70
N PRO A 61 11.08 -11.11 -17.70
CA PRO A 61 10.27 -11.22 -18.90
C PRO A 61 10.69 -10.15 -19.94
N ILE A 62 10.96 -10.58 -21.16
CA ILE A 62 11.45 -9.68 -22.23
C ILE A 62 10.41 -9.37 -23.31
N TYR A 63 9.29 -10.10 -23.34
CA TYR A 63 8.21 -9.90 -24.30
C TYR A 63 6.92 -9.56 -23.57
N ALA A 64 6.15 -8.66 -24.16
CA ALA A 64 4.80 -8.34 -23.73
C ALA A 64 3.79 -9.31 -24.31
N GLY A 65 2.72 -9.59 -23.56
CA GLY A 65 1.48 -10.14 -24.10
C GLY A 65 0.61 -9.07 -24.76
N THR A 66 -0.62 -9.42 -25.06
CA THR A 66 -1.71 -8.48 -25.40
C THR A 66 -2.89 -8.73 -24.48
N GLU A 67 -3.90 -7.88 -24.54
CA GLU A 67 -5.10 -8.05 -23.74
C GLU A 67 -5.78 -9.40 -24.03
N GLU A 68 -5.84 -9.80 -25.31
CA GLU A 68 -6.47 -11.03 -25.78
C GLU A 68 -5.53 -12.26 -25.69
N ALA A 69 -4.21 -12.03 -25.60
CA ALA A 69 -3.20 -13.09 -25.61
C ALA A 69 -2.10 -12.78 -24.59
N ARG A 70 -2.43 -12.96 -23.32
CA ARG A 70 -1.50 -12.70 -22.18
C ARG A 70 -0.37 -13.75 -22.17
N ILE A 71 0.78 -13.39 -21.63
CA ILE A 71 1.79 -14.38 -21.27
C ILE A 71 1.57 -14.72 -19.80
N SER A 72 1.36 -16.01 -19.50
CA SER A 72 1.06 -16.45 -18.16
C SER A 72 2.20 -17.26 -17.57
N TYR A 73 2.62 -16.92 -16.34
CA TYR A 73 3.52 -17.70 -15.54
C TYR A 73 2.73 -18.27 -14.37
N ARG A 74 2.71 -19.58 -14.23
CA ARG A 74 1.89 -20.25 -13.22
C ARG A 74 2.65 -21.38 -12.53
N SER A 75 2.60 -21.42 -11.21
CA SER A 75 2.96 -22.63 -10.45
C SER A 75 1.94 -23.75 -10.75
N THR A 76 2.42 -24.95 -11.02
CA THR A 76 1.54 -26.11 -11.30
C THR A 76 0.80 -26.62 -10.07
N GLU A 77 1.32 -26.32 -8.90
CA GLU A 77 0.68 -26.53 -7.59
C GLU A 77 0.65 -25.18 -6.87
N HIS A 78 -0.49 -24.83 -6.26
CA HIS A 78 -0.66 -23.58 -5.57
C HIS A 78 0.42 -23.40 -4.50
N LEU A 79 1.19 -22.30 -4.58
CA LEU A 79 2.35 -21.98 -3.74
C LEU A 79 3.47 -23.06 -3.73
N GLY A 80 3.46 -23.98 -4.69
CA GLY A 80 4.48 -25.02 -4.77
C GLY A 80 5.81 -24.56 -5.35
N ALA A 81 5.81 -23.54 -6.20
CA ALA A 81 7.03 -22.97 -6.77
C ALA A 81 7.42 -21.69 -6.02
N VAL A 82 8.64 -21.65 -5.48
CA VAL A 82 9.19 -20.56 -4.68
C VAL A 82 10.25 -19.83 -5.49
N ILE A 83 10.02 -18.56 -5.83
CA ILE A 83 11.03 -17.68 -6.45
C ILE A 83 11.67 -16.87 -5.31
N THR A 84 12.98 -16.99 -5.12
CA THR A 84 13.64 -16.34 -3.98
C THR A 84 14.87 -15.54 -4.39
N GLY A 85 15.00 -14.35 -3.78
CA GLY A 85 16.19 -13.51 -3.89
C GLY A 85 17.37 -14.00 -3.03
N ALA A 86 17.19 -15.06 -2.23
CA ALA A 86 18.17 -15.52 -1.28
C ALA A 86 18.96 -16.76 -1.74
N GLU A 87 20.14 -16.93 -1.15
CA GLU A 87 20.97 -18.16 -1.23
C GLU A 87 21.07 -18.83 0.13
N ARG A 88 21.07 -20.16 0.14
CA ARG A 88 21.29 -20.93 1.36
C ARG A 88 22.79 -21.00 1.70
N ILE A 89 23.12 -20.71 2.95
CA ILE A 89 24.49 -20.73 3.46
C ILE A 89 24.62 -21.84 4.51
N GLN A 90 25.56 -22.76 4.30
CA GLN A 90 25.86 -23.88 5.19
C GLN A 90 27.32 -23.89 5.73
N SER A 91 28.08 -22.83 5.46
CA SER A 91 29.49 -22.70 5.84
C SER A 91 29.69 -21.80 7.07
N TRP A 92 28.77 -21.87 8.02
CA TRP A 92 28.86 -21.12 9.27
C TRP A 92 29.89 -21.76 10.21
N THR A 93 30.74 -20.96 10.81
CA THR A 93 31.71 -21.38 11.82
C THR A 93 31.43 -20.65 13.13
N PRO A 94 31.57 -21.33 14.29
CA PRO A 94 31.39 -20.67 15.58
C PRO A 94 32.39 -19.52 15.75
N TYR A 95 31.92 -18.38 16.21
CA TYR A 95 32.75 -17.19 16.48
C TYR A 95 32.96 -17.02 18.00
N LYS A 96 31.92 -16.61 18.69
CA LYS A 96 31.93 -16.40 20.13
C LYS A 96 30.50 -16.45 20.68
N GLU A 97 30.33 -17.16 21.83
CA GLU A 97 29.00 -17.32 22.46
C GLU A 97 27.99 -17.94 21.49
N ASN A 98 26.87 -17.25 21.26
CA ASN A 98 25.80 -17.68 20.34
C ASN A 98 26.00 -17.13 18.90
N VAL A 99 27.11 -16.44 18.65
CA VAL A 99 27.39 -15.82 17.35
C VAL A 99 28.20 -16.77 16.47
N TRP A 100 27.76 -16.89 15.26
CA TRP A 100 28.44 -17.62 14.19
C TRP A 100 28.84 -16.63 13.09
N VAL A 101 29.84 -16.98 12.30
CA VAL A 101 30.34 -16.18 11.18
C VAL A 101 30.38 -17.00 9.90
N CYS A 102 29.97 -16.40 8.82
CA CYS A 102 30.22 -16.91 7.47
C CYS A 102 30.98 -15.87 6.64
N ARG A 103 31.74 -16.36 5.65
CA ARG A 103 32.48 -15.54 4.69
C ARG A 103 32.01 -15.87 3.29
N VAL A 104 31.61 -14.87 2.56
CA VAL A 104 31.02 -15.00 1.24
C VAL A 104 31.85 -14.20 0.24
N ALA A 105 32.33 -14.83 -0.82
CA ALA A 105 33.03 -14.11 -1.87
C ALA A 105 32.12 -13.04 -2.52
N ASN A 106 32.62 -11.84 -2.71
CA ASN A 106 31.84 -10.73 -3.28
C ASN A 106 31.34 -11.03 -4.70
N SER A 107 31.99 -11.94 -5.41
CA SER A 107 31.53 -12.42 -6.71
C SER A 107 30.14 -13.06 -6.71
N LEU A 108 29.64 -13.54 -5.55
CA LEU A 108 28.26 -14.04 -5.41
C LEU A 108 27.24 -12.95 -5.69
N PHE A 109 27.56 -11.71 -5.34
CA PHE A 109 26.64 -10.59 -5.45
C PHE A 109 26.68 -9.88 -6.81
N GLY A 110 27.63 -10.24 -7.69
CA GLY A 110 27.79 -9.60 -8.98
C GLY A 110 28.06 -8.10 -8.85
N THR A 111 27.19 -7.28 -9.44
CA THR A 111 27.29 -5.80 -9.39
C THR A 111 26.52 -5.15 -8.26
N TYR A 112 25.77 -5.93 -7.48
CA TYR A 112 24.93 -5.45 -6.39
C TYR A 112 25.15 -6.26 -5.12
N ASN A 113 25.91 -5.69 -4.17
CA ASN A 113 26.13 -6.33 -2.89
C ASN A 113 25.20 -5.72 -1.83
N PRO A 114 24.17 -6.46 -1.37
CA PRO A 114 23.23 -5.99 -0.35
C PRO A 114 23.87 -5.64 0.99
N TYR A 115 25.02 -6.22 1.30
CA TYR A 115 25.74 -6.02 2.58
C TYR A 115 26.71 -4.83 2.56
N THR A 116 26.74 -4.08 1.46
CA THR A 116 27.43 -2.79 1.32
C THR A 116 26.50 -1.69 0.83
N THR A 117 25.29 -2.04 0.44
CA THR A 117 24.29 -1.10 -0.05
C THR A 117 23.34 -0.73 1.09
N LEU A 118 23.32 0.54 1.45
CA LEU A 118 22.46 1.05 2.52
C LEU A 118 21.05 1.38 1.99
N VAL A 119 20.05 1.24 2.87
CA VAL A 119 18.70 1.71 2.64
C VAL A 119 18.68 3.21 2.84
N TYR A 120 18.59 3.96 1.76
CA TYR A 120 18.51 5.41 1.77
C TYR A 120 17.63 5.94 0.64
N GLY A 121 17.02 7.10 0.89
CA GLY A 121 16.26 7.83 -0.10
C GLY A 121 15.53 9.00 0.52
N ASP A 122 14.91 9.85 -0.29
CA ASP A 122 14.02 10.90 0.20
C ASP A 122 12.88 10.30 1.02
N TRP A 123 12.47 11.02 2.04
CA TRP A 123 11.45 10.62 2.99
C TRP A 123 11.82 9.42 3.89
N TYR A 124 13.06 8.94 3.84
CA TYR A 124 13.60 7.98 4.79
C TYR A 124 14.16 8.74 6.01
N PHE A 125 13.61 8.50 7.20
CA PHE A 125 13.91 9.25 8.41
C PHE A 125 14.59 8.44 9.51
N ALA A 126 14.72 7.13 9.34
CA ALA A 126 15.41 6.31 10.33
C ALA A 126 16.87 6.77 10.49
N LYS A 127 17.32 6.81 11.76
CA LYS A 127 18.65 7.35 12.08
C LYS A 127 19.77 6.33 12.08
N ALA A 128 19.41 5.03 12.09
CA ALA A 128 20.38 3.96 12.01
C ALA A 128 20.60 3.56 10.56
N ASP A 129 21.85 3.42 10.16
CA ASP A 129 22.18 2.85 8.86
C ASP A 129 21.73 1.38 8.81
N LYS A 130 20.97 1.03 7.81
CA LYS A 130 20.51 -0.33 7.54
C LYS A 130 20.91 -0.73 6.13
N HIS A 131 21.42 -1.95 5.98
CA HIS A 131 21.74 -2.50 4.68
C HIS A 131 20.49 -3.06 4.00
N THR A 132 20.52 -3.17 2.67
CA THR A 132 19.50 -3.91 1.92
C THR A 132 19.64 -5.42 2.11
N GLY A 133 20.76 -5.87 2.68
CA GLY A 133 21.02 -7.22 3.12
C GLY A 133 20.12 -7.67 4.28
N CYS A 134 19.95 -8.98 4.39
CA CYS A 134 19.27 -9.63 5.52
C CYS A 134 19.73 -11.08 5.67
N VAL A 135 19.74 -11.57 6.91
CA VAL A 135 19.93 -12.98 7.24
C VAL A 135 18.60 -13.57 7.68
N TYR A 136 18.26 -14.73 7.18
CA TYR A 136 17.02 -15.45 7.51
C TYR A 136 17.32 -16.76 8.20
N LEU A 137 16.62 -17.05 9.29
CA LEU A 137 16.64 -18.33 9.99
C LEU A 137 15.26 -18.97 9.92
N ASN A 138 15.12 -20.08 9.20
CA ASN A 138 13.83 -20.77 9.01
C ASN A 138 12.73 -19.79 8.56
N ASP A 139 13.01 -19.03 7.51
CA ASP A 139 12.18 -18.02 6.86
C ASP A 139 11.93 -16.73 7.67
N ARG A 140 12.48 -16.60 8.88
CA ARG A 140 12.38 -15.38 9.70
C ARG A 140 13.60 -14.50 9.51
N ALA A 141 13.38 -13.22 9.25
CA ALA A 141 14.41 -12.20 9.14
C ALA A 141 15.04 -11.91 10.51
N LEU A 142 16.37 -11.80 10.57
CA LEU A 142 17.11 -11.36 11.74
C LEU A 142 17.28 -9.84 11.74
N TYR A 143 17.40 -9.25 12.92
CA TYR A 143 17.57 -7.80 13.11
C TYR A 143 19.02 -7.38 12.93
N GLU A 144 19.24 -6.35 12.12
CA GLU A 144 20.55 -5.80 11.89
C GLU A 144 21.03 -4.95 13.07
N THR A 145 22.30 -5.09 13.45
CA THR A 145 22.94 -4.25 14.46
C THR A 145 24.03 -3.36 13.86
N ALA A 146 24.28 -2.21 14.49
CA ALA A 146 25.31 -1.29 14.05
C ALA A 146 26.74 -1.79 14.37
N THR A 147 26.86 -2.66 15.37
CA THR A 147 28.15 -3.18 15.83
C THR A 147 28.09 -4.69 16.10
N LEU A 148 29.24 -5.33 16.00
CA LEU A 148 29.38 -6.74 16.37
C LEU A 148 29.09 -6.99 17.86
N GLU A 149 29.40 -6.01 18.72
CA GLU A 149 29.12 -6.11 20.17
C GLU A 149 27.62 -6.19 20.44
N GLU A 150 26.80 -5.37 19.77
CA GLU A 150 25.34 -5.45 19.86
C GLU A 150 24.80 -6.76 19.32
N CYS A 151 25.37 -7.29 18.23
CA CYS A 151 25.04 -8.59 17.70
C CYS A 151 25.31 -9.70 18.74
N MET A 152 26.44 -9.66 19.43
CA MET A 152 26.78 -10.63 20.48
C MET A 152 25.81 -10.56 21.66
N LYS A 153 25.41 -9.36 22.10
CA LYS A 153 24.48 -9.21 23.22
C LYS A 153 23.11 -9.79 22.95
N GLY A 154 22.60 -9.69 21.72
CA GLY A 154 21.28 -10.21 21.36
C GLY A 154 20.15 -9.61 22.20
N GLU A 155 20.24 -8.31 22.53
CA GLU A 155 19.24 -7.61 23.33
C GLU A 155 17.95 -7.39 22.52
N VAL A 156 16.82 -7.34 23.24
CA VAL A 156 15.53 -7.02 22.65
C VAL A 156 15.55 -5.62 22.00
N TYR A 157 15.01 -5.50 20.79
CA TYR A 157 14.82 -4.21 20.15
C TYR A 157 13.44 -3.64 20.52
N GLU A 158 13.46 -2.64 21.39
CA GLU A 158 12.25 -2.13 22.06
C GLU A 158 11.22 -1.48 21.13
N CYS A 159 11.62 -1.09 19.90
CA CYS A 159 10.68 -0.57 18.90
C CYS A 159 9.99 -1.68 18.10
N SER A 160 10.51 -2.91 18.10
CA SER A 160 9.93 -4.02 17.37
C SER A 160 8.50 -4.34 17.81
N TRP A 161 7.66 -4.66 16.86
CA TRP A 161 6.32 -5.19 17.14
C TRP A 161 6.33 -6.70 17.41
N VAL A 162 7.50 -7.34 17.23
CA VAL A 162 7.76 -8.77 17.52
C VAL A 162 9.03 -8.88 18.37
N PRO A 163 8.99 -8.44 19.65
CA PRO A 163 10.18 -8.30 20.47
C PRO A 163 10.89 -9.64 20.74
N GLU A 164 10.17 -10.76 20.80
CA GLU A 164 10.73 -12.11 21.00
C GLU A 164 11.59 -12.59 19.82
N GLU A 165 11.36 -12.08 18.61
CA GLU A 165 12.18 -12.36 17.43
C GLU A 165 13.38 -11.42 17.34
N SER A 166 13.29 -10.26 17.95
CA SER A 166 14.29 -9.20 17.84
C SER A 166 15.62 -9.52 18.56
N ILE A 167 15.68 -10.58 19.34
CA ILE A 167 16.92 -11.07 19.96
C ILE A 167 17.86 -11.76 18.97
N TYR A 168 17.34 -12.24 17.83
CA TYR A 168 18.13 -12.79 16.74
C TYR A 168 18.74 -11.65 15.96
N LYS A 169 20.07 -11.54 15.95
CA LYS A 169 20.78 -10.38 15.39
C LYS A 169 21.75 -10.78 14.29
N TRP A 170 22.08 -9.84 13.44
CA TRP A 170 23.18 -9.99 12.50
C TRP A 170 23.95 -8.66 12.34
N TYR A 171 25.20 -8.80 11.90
CA TYR A 171 26.13 -7.72 11.61
C TYR A 171 27.00 -8.08 10.42
N THR A 172 27.49 -7.12 9.67
CA THR A 172 28.34 -7.33 8.51
C THR A 172 29.52 -6.40 8.45
N GLU A 173 30.60 -6.87 7.85
CA GLU A 173 31.78 -6.09 7.49
C GLU A 173 32.41 -6.61 6.22
N GLN A 174 33.33 -5.84 5.61
CA GLN A 174 34.03 -6.21 4.39
C GLN A 174 35.49 -6.59 4.68
N ASP A 175 35.94 -7.74 4.19
CA ASP A 175 37.36 -8.09 4.13
C ASP A 175 37.91 -7.74 2.73
N ALA A 176 38.36 -6.49 2.57
CA ALA A 176 38.86 -5.99 1.29
C ALA A 176 40.10 -6.75 0.77
N LYS A 177 40.86 -7.42 1.67
CA LYS A 177 42.07 -8.17 1.25
C LYS A 177 41.72 -9.46 0.58
N LYS A 178 40.60 -10.06 0.96
CA LYS A 178 40.12 -11.34 0.43
C LYS A 178 38.98 -11.19 -0.57
N ASP A 179 38.46 -9.99 -0.74
CA ASP A 179 37.27 -9.69 -1.54
C ASP A 179 36.06 -10.49 -1.04
N GLU A 180 35.82 -10.45 0.28
CA GLU A 180 34.76 -11.17 0.95
C GLU A 180 33.88 -10.25 1.78
N THR A 181 32.59 -10.56 1.79
CA THR A 181 31.62 -10.08 2.77
C THR A 181 31.64 -11.04 3.97
N VAL A 182 31.82 -10.51 5.16
CA VAL A 182 31.81 -11.26 6.42
C VAL A 182 30.53 -10.98 7.15
N ILE A 183 29.74 -12.00 7.44
CA ILE A 183 28.44 -11.89 8.10
C ILE A 183 28.51 -12.62 9.43
N TYR A 184 28.21 -11.93 10.51
CA TYR A 184 28.06 -12.47 11.85
C TYR A 184 26.56 -12.54 12.18
N ALA A 185 26.12 -13.64 12.79
CA ALA A 185 24.74 -13.77 13.22
C ALA A 185 24.63 -14.51 14.55
N ASN A 186 23.78 -13.99 15.42
CA ASN A 186 23.44 -14.55 16.71
C ASN A 186 22.20 -15.41 16.58
N PHE A 187 22.37 -16.72 16.59
CA PHE A 187 21.30 -17.69 16.41
C PHE A 187 20.71 -18.21 17.73
N GLN A 188 21.02 -17.54 18.85
CA GLN A 188 20.46 -17.88 20.17
C GLN A 188 20.62 -19.37 20.57
N GLY A 189 21.81 -19.89 20.32
CA GLY A 189 22.17 -21.29 20.67
C GLY A 189 21.84 -22.34 19.61
N LYS A 190 21.19 -21.98 18.51
CA LYS A 190 20.96 -22.91 17.39
C LYS A 190 22.23 -23.09 16.54
N ASN A 191 22.39 -24.27 15.97
CA ASN A 191 23.44 -24.54 15.00
C ASN A 191 22.96 -24.19 13.57
N PRO A 192 23.45 -23.10 12.96
CA PRO A 192 22.95 -22.66 11.66
C PRO A 192 23.21 -23.64 10.51
N ASN A 193 24.16 -24.58 10.66
CA ASN A 193 24.42 -25.58 9.64
C ASN A 193 23.39 -26.74 9.66
N GLU A 194 22.62 -26.86 10.74
CA GLU A 194 21.52 -27.83 10.89
C GLU A 194 20.14 -27.19 10.56
N GLU A 195 20.09 -25.88 10.46
CA GLU A 195 18.89 -25.10 10.19
C GLU A 195 18.84 -24.65 8.71
N ASN A 196 17.71 -24.07 8.30
CA ASN A 196 17.62 -23.37 7.03
C ASN A 196 18.06 -21.92 7.21
N VAL A 197 19.33 -21.61 6.93
CA VAL A 197 19.86 -20.25 6.99
C VAL A 197 20.13 -19.74 5.59
N GLU A 198 19.55 -18.59 5.27
CA GLU A 198 19.64 -17.96 3.97
C GLU A 198 20.08 -16.50 4.10
N ILE A 199 20.69 -15.97 3.06
CA ILE A 199 21.02 -14.55 2.91
C ILE A 199 20.45 -14.03 1.59
N ASN A 200 19.85 -12.85 1.57
CA ASN A 200 19.42 -12.28 0.31
C ASN A 200 20.61 -11.76 -0.51
N VAL A 201 20.57 -12.01 -1.82
CA VAL A 201 21.64 -11.65 -2.73
C VAL A 201 21.15 -10.96 -3.99
N ARG A 202 19.83 -10.98 -4.26
CA ARG A 202 19.21 -10.40 -5.45
C ARG A 202 18.30 -9.25 -5.06
N ARG A 203 18.35 -8.20 -5.85
CA ARG A 203 17.54 -7.01 -5.65
C ARG A 203 16.06 -7.26 -5.97
N GLU A 204 15.79 -8.01 -7.03
CA GLU A 204 14.44 -8.35 -7.48
C GLU A 204 14.31 -9.87 -7.67
N CYS A 205 13.06 -10.37 -7.67
CA CYS A 205 12.72 -11.75 -7.97
C CYS A 205 12.03 -11.89 -9.33
N PHE A 206 11.04 -11.03 -9.63
CA PHE A 206 10.27 -11.11 -10.88
C PHE A 206 9.92 -9.69 -11.35
N LEU A 207 10.75 -9.11 -12.18
CA LEU A 207 10.58 -7.73 -12.65
C LEU A 207 11.19 -7.59 -14.07
N PRO A 208 10.45 -7.07 -15.06
CA PRO A 208 11.06 -6.78 -16.36
C PRO A 208 12.17 -5.73 -16.25
N SER A 209 13.31 -5.99 -16.84
CA SER A 209 14.40 -5.00 -16.96
C SER A 209 14.04 -3.83 -17.90
N LYS A 210 13.01 -4.00 -18.73
CA LYS A 210 12.52 -3.00 -19.68
C LYS A 210 11.11 -2.56 -19.36
N THR A 211 10.80 -1.31 -19.64
CA THR A 211 9.45 -0.78 -19.64
C THR A 211 8.60 -1.33 -20.78
N GLY A 212 7.28 -1.27 -20.66
CA GLY A 212 6.36 -1.66 -21.74
C GLY A 212 6.12 -3.17 -21.90
N VAL A 213 6.69 -4.01 -21.00
CA VAL A 213 6.43 -5.46 -20.99
C VAL A 213 5.12 -5.73 -20.29
N GLY A 214 4.02 -5.45 -20.97
CA GLY A 214 2.66 -5.52 -20.42
C GLY A 214 1.97 -6.87 -20.60
N TYR A 215 0.75 -6.98 -20.05
CA TYR A 215 -0.15 -8.13 -20.18
C TYR A 215 0.47 -9.47 -19.78
N ILE A 216 1.19 -9.43 -18.66
CA ILE A 216 1.74 -10.61 -17.98
C ILE A 216 0.79 -11.03 -16.87
N THR A 217 0.61 -12.32 -16.68
CA THR A 217 -0.06 -12.91 -15.50
C THR A 217 0.94 -13.74 -14.71
N VAL A 218 1.02 -13.49 -13.40
CA VAL A 218 1.83 -14.29 -12.45
C VAL A 218 0.90 -14.86 -11.40
N SER A 219 0.83 -16.18 -11.27
CA SER A 219 -0.18 -16.84 -10.44
C SER A 219 0.37 -18.04 -9.67
N GLY A 220 0.03 -18.10 -8.37
CA GLY A 220 0.26 -19.27 -7.51
C GLY A 220 1.70 -19.49 -7.03
N PHE A 221 2.54 -18.47 -7.05
CA PHE A 221 3.93 -18.53 -6.58
C PHE A 221 4.08 -18.04 -5.14
N VAL A 222 5.11 -18.55 -4.47
CA VAL A 222 5.75 -17.83 -3.36
C VAL A 222 6.88 -16.99 -3.95
N VAL A 223 6.90 -15.66 -3.68
CA VAL A 223 7.97 -14.75 -4.08
C VAL A 223 8.54 -14.10 -2.83
N THR A 224 9.83 -14.30 -2.55
CA THR A 224 10.35 -13.98 -1.22
C THR A 224 11.82 -13.57 -1.17
N LYS A 225 12.21 -12.87 -0.10
CA LYS A 225 13.59 -12.58 0.33
C LYS A 225 14.42 -11.79 -0.68
N ALA A 226 13.84 -10.70 -1.22
CA ALA A 226 14.58 -9.79 -2.08
C ALA A 226 15.26 -8.65 -1.29
N ALA A 227 16.42 -8.23 -1.77
CA ALA A 227 17.20 -7.11 -1.25
C ALA A 227 16.82 -5.80 -1.94
N THR A 228 15.51 -5.48 -1.95
CA THR A 228 14.99 -4.28 -2.60
C THR A 228 15.52 -3.00 -1.96
N THR A 229 15.61 -1.91 -2.74
CA THR A 229 16.01 -0.61 -2.23
C THR A 229 14.83 0.19 -1.76
N TRP A 230 15.08 1.25 -0.98
CA TRP A 230 14.05 2.25 -0.68
C TRP A 230 13.50 2.87 -1.96
N ALA A 231 12.21 3.05 -2.03
CA ALA A 231 11.50 3.51 -3.22
C ALA A 231 10.86 4.89 -2.98
N PRO A 232 11.63 5.99 -3.06
CA PRO A 232 11.09 7.33 -2.93
C PRO A 232 10.30 7.75 -4.17
N PRO A 233 9.30 8.66 -4.03
CA PRO A 233 8.36 8.94 -5.12
C PRO A 233 8.96 9.63 -6.35
N ALA A 234 10.05 10.39 -6.18
CA ALA A 234 10.71 11.08 -7.30
C ALA A 234 11.80 10.25 -8.00
N ALA A 235 11.99 8.97 -7.61
CA ALA A 235 12.96 8.06 -8.19
C ALA A 235 12.29 6.87 -8.89
N TYR A 236 13.11 6.07 -9.55
CA TYR A 236 12.69 4.75 -10.00
C TYR A 236 12.27 3.89 -8.81
N GLN A 237 11.09 3.31 -8.90
CA GLN A 237 10.56 2.45 -7.85
C GLN A 237 10.57 1.00 -8.30
N ASP A 238 11.56 0.25 -7.86
CA ASP A 238 11.58 -1.20 -7.97
C ASP A 238 10.87 -1.87 -6.78
N GLY A 239 10.62 -3.14 -6.94
CA GLY A 239 10.06 -4.00 -5.90
C GLY A 239 10.49 -5.43 -6.13
N MET A 240 10.14 -6.33 -5.23
CA MET A 240 10.45 -7.74 -5.39
C MET A 240 9.79 -8.33 -6.63
N ILE A 241 8.56 -7.89 -6.92
CA ILE A 241 7.79 -8.23 -8.14
C ILE A 241 7.03 -6.98 -8.63
N GLY A 242 6.86 -6.84 -9.94
CA GLY A 242 6.03 -5.78 -10.50
C GLY A 242 6.12 -5.61 -12.01
N PRO A 243 5.28 -4.73 -12.59
CA PRO A 243 5.14 -4.53 -14.02
C PRO A 243 6.19 -3.64 -14.68
N HIS A 244 6.95 -2.88 -13.92
CA HIS A 244 7.96 -1.93 -14.41
C HIS A 244 7.45 -1.03 -15.56
N TRP A 245 6.51 -0.11 -15.25
CA TRP A 245 5.98 0.87 -16.21
C TRP A 245 5.42 0.24 -17.49
N SER A 246 4.41 -0.59 -17.31
CA SER A 246 3.69 -1.25 -18.40
C SER A 246 2.19 -1.29 -18.13
N LYS A 247 1.44 -1.99 -18.95
CA LYS A 247 -0.01 -2.08 -18.84
C LYS A 247 -0.49 -3.50 -18.56
N GLY A 248 -1.57 -3.60 -17.78
CA GLY A 248 -2.43 -4.77 -17.73
C GLY A 248 -1.82 -6.02 -17.10
N TRP A 249 -0.91 -5.92 -16.12
CA TRP A 249 -0.45 -7.08 -15.36
C TRP A 249 -1.55 -7.64 -14.44
N ILE A 250 -1.49 -8.95 -14.21
CA ILE A 250 -2.26 -9.64 -13.17
C ILE A 250 -1.26 -10.35 -12.27
N ILE A 251 -1.31 -10.06 -10.97
CA ILE A 251 -0.58 -10.78 -9.92
C ILE A 251 -1.64 -11.33 -8.98
N GLU A 252 -1.75 -12.66 -8.93
CA GLU A 252 -2.86 -13.28 -8.22
C GLU A 252 -2.48 -14.61 -7.55
N ASP A 253 -3.18 -14.94 -6.46
CA ASP A 253 -3.05 -16.21 -5.75
C ASP A 253 -1.61 -16.51 -5.28
N CYS A 254 -0.81 -15.46 -5.03
CA CYS A 254 0.59 -15.55 -4.64
C CYS A 254 0.80 -15.25 -3.14
N GLU A 255 1.89 -15.77 -2.59
CA GLU A 255 2.46 -15.31 -1.34
C GLU A 255 3.68 -14.41 -1.64
N ILE A 256 3.68 -13.17 -1.12
CA ILE A 256 4.70 -12.17 -1.35
C ILE A 256 5.27 -11.75 0.01
N SER A 257 6.52 -12.11 0.31
CA SER A 257 7.03 -11.94 1.67
C SER A 257 8.52 -11.62 1.77
N ASN A 258 8.93 -11.05 2.90
CA ASN A 258 10.34 -10.84 3.24
C ASN A 258 11.11 -9.97 2.21
N SER A 259 10.48 -8.93 1.69
CA SER A 259 11.19 -7.91 0.92
C SER A 259 11.84 -6.90 1.87
N LYS A 260 13.10 -6.53 1.64
CA LYS A 260 13.74 -5.51 2.50
C LYS A 260 13.02 -4.16 2.45
N CYS A 261 12.46 -3.79 1.31
CA CYS A 261 11.62 -2.60 1.18
C CYS A 261 10.25 -2.97 0.60
N ALA A 262 10.05 -2.88 -0.70
CA ALA A 262 8.75 -3.08 -1.33
C ALA A 262 8.51 -4.53 -1.78
N GLY A 263 7.33 -5.07 -1.48
CA GLY A 263 6.86 -6.35 -2.00
C GLY A 263 6.50 -6.24 -3.48
N ILE A 264 5.33 -5.67 -3.78
CA ILE A 264 4.89 -5.40 -5.16
C ILE A 264 5.13 -3.92 -5.47
N SER A 265 5.78 -3.62 -6.58
CA SER A 265 5.90 -2.25 -7.08
C SER A 265 5.12 -2.03 -8.37
N LEU A 266 4.19 -1.08 -8.35
CA LEU A 266 3.50 -0.51 -9.50
C LEU A 266 4.07 0.88 -9.84
N GLY A 267 5.37 1.05 -9.62
CA GLY A 267 6.00 2.35 -9.52
C GLY A 267 6.50 2.95 -10.83
N LYS A 268 7.15 4.09 -10.64
CA LYS A 268 7.69 4.95 -11.69
C LYS A 268 8.86 4.27 -12.43
N TYR A 269 8.96 4.56 -13.71
CA TYR A 269 10.07 4.18 -14.59
C TYR A 269 11.38 4.90 -14.20
N LEU A 270 12.51 4.37 -14.69
CA LEU A 270 13.80 5.05 -14.61
C LEU A 270 13.85 6.21 -15.63
N ASP A 271 13.80 7.44 -15.15
CA ASP A 271 14.04 8.65 -15.91
C ASP A 271 15.42 9.21 -15.54
N PRO A 272 16.43 9.17 -16.42
CA PRO A 272 17.77 9.66 -16.10
C PRO A 272 17.79 11.12 -15.65
N ASP A 273 16.87 11.95 -16.15
CA ASP A 273 16.77 13.37 -15.82
C ASP A 273 15.89 13.66 -14.60
N ASN A 274 15.19 12.65 -14.08
CA ASN A 274 14.34 12.74 -12.90
C ASN A 274 14.34 11.42 -12.12
N ASN A 275 15.52 11.04 -11.63
CA ASN A 275 15.74 9.87 -10.78
C ASN A 275 16.45 10.28 -9.50
N HIS A 276 15.70 10.90 -8.59
CA HIS A 276 16.25 11.59 -7.44
C HIS A 276 15.95 10.81 -6.15
N TYR A 277 16.92 10.00 -5.73
CA TYR A 277 16.87 9.34 -4.43
C TYR A 277 17.16 10.32 -3.28
N PHE A 278 17.92 11.39 -3.54
CA PHE A 278 18.36 12.35 -2.53
C PHE A 278 18.23 13.76 -3.04
N THR A 279 17.09 14.39 -2.82
CA THR A 279 16.84 15.75 -3.29
C THR A 279 17.72 16.81 -2.59
N TYR A 280 18.24 16.54 -1.38
CA TYR A 280 19.20 17.44 -0.74
C TYR A 280 20.49 17.69 -1.56
N LYS A 281 20.75 16.86 -2.56
CA LYS A 281 21.85 17.04 -3.52
C LYS A 281 21.50 18.01 -4.66
N TYR A 282 20.27 18.50 -4.70
CA TYR A 282 19.76 19.35 -5.77
C TYR A 282 19.19 20.65 -5.19
N VAL A 283 19.01 21.66 -6.05
CA VAL A 283 18.42 22.96 -5.65
C VAL A 283 16.90 22.93 -5.61
N LYS A 284 16.25 21.97 -6.23
CA LYS A 284 14.82 21.77 -6.19
C LYS A 284 14.43 20.92 -4.97
N SER A 285 13.32 21.29 -4.33
CA SER A 285 12.78 20.52 -3.20
C SER A 285 12.21 19.16 -3.65
N PRO A 286 12.05 18.18 -2.74
CA PRO A 286 11.40 16.90 -3.04
C PRO A 286 10.05 17.07 -3.73
N THR A 287 9.20 17.96 -3.21
CA THR A 287 7.86 18.23 -3.76
C THR A 287 7.89 18.86 -5.15
N GLN A 288 8.89 19.68 -5.48
CA GLN A 288 9.08 20.16 -6.85
C GLN A 288 9.48 19.04 -7.81
N MET A 289 10.35 18.12 -7.36
CA MET A 289 10.77 17.00 -8.18
C MET A 289 9.65 15.99 -8.42
N GLU A 290 8.74 15.85 -7.48
CA GLU A 290 7.51 15.07 -7.64
C GLU A 290 6.58 15.67 -8.69
N ARG A 291 6.33 16.98 -8.66
CA ARG A 291 5.58 17.67 -9.73
C ARG A 291 6.26 17.56 -11.09
N ASP A 292 7.59 17.72 -11.13
CA ASP A 292 8.37 17.55 -12.35
C ASP A 292 8.18 16.14 -12.91
N ALA A 293 8.16 15.09 -12.06
CA ALA A 293 7.94 13.71 -12.48
C ALA A 293 6.58 13.53 -13.16
N VAL A 294 5.50 14.10 -12.61
CA VAL A 294 4.16 14.05 -13.18
C VAL A 294 4.10 14.74 -14.54
N CYS A 295 4.62 15.97 -14.63
CA CYS A 295 4.67 16.71 -15.89
C CYS A 295 5.53 16.00 -16.95
N ARG A 296 6.66 15.43 -16.55
CA ARG A 296 7.56 14.68 -17.44
C ARG A 296 6.94 13.35 -17.87
N GLY A 297 6.10 12.75 -17.06
CA GLY A 297 5.37 11.52 -17.37
C GLY A 297 4.61 11.61 -18.69
N GLN A 298 4.06 12.78 -19.01
CA GLN A 298 3.38 13.01 -20.29
C GLN A 298 4.32 12.77 -21.49
N TYR A 299 5.57 13.19 -21.41
CA TYR A 299 6.57 12.94 -22.45
C TYR A 299 7.00 11.48 -22.54
N HIS A 300 6.91 10.73 -21.45
CA HIS A 300 7.23 9.30 -21.36
C HIS A 300 6.01 8.39 -21.55
N GLY A 301 4.93 8.94 -22.08
CA GLY A 301 3.73 8.19 -22.44
C GLY A 301 2.93 7.70 -21.22
N TRP A 302 2.86 8.51 -20.18
CA TRP A 302 1.94 8.26 -19.06
C TRP A 302 0.50 8.51 -19.52
N LEU A 303 -0.05 7.50 -20.17
CA LEU A 303 -1.37 7.52 -20.80
C LEU A 303 -2.11 6.22 -20.46
N LYS A 304 -3.42 6.29 -20.35
CA LYS A 304 -4.33 5.17 -20.04
C LYS A 304 -4.14 3.97 -20.98
N GLU A 305 -3.77 4.22 -22.22
CA GLU A 305 -3.53 3.20 -23.26
C GLU A 305 -2.21 2.44 -23.07
N LYS A 306 -1.27 2.99 -22.30
CA LYS A 306 0.12 2.49 -22.22
C LYS A 306 0.53 1.97 -20.86
N VAL A 307 -0.02 2.54 -19.77
CA VAL A 307 0.43 2.27 -18.41
C VAL A 307 -0.76 2.03 -17.49
N GLY A 308 -0.55 1.20 -16.46
CA GLY A 308 -1.56 0.93 -15.44
C GLY A 308 -2.53 -0.19 -15.78
N SER A 309 -3.75 -0.10 -15.28
CA SER A 309 -4.80 -1.14 -15.44
C SER A 309 -4.35 -2.52 -14.96
N HIS A 310 -3.59 -2.56 -13.87
CA HIS A 310 -3.14 -3.81 -13.25
C HIS A 310 -4.24 -4.40 -12.36
N ILE A 311 -4.22 -5.71 -12.19
CA ILE A 311 -5.07 -6.45 -11.25
C ILE A 311 -4.17 -7.16 -10.26
N ILE A 312 -4.25 -6.75 -8.99
CA ILE A 312 -3.52 -7.35 -7.89
C ILE A 312 -4.54 -7.95 -6.94
N ARG A 313 -4.65 -9.28 -6.92
CA ARG A 313 -5.75 -9.90 -6.18
C ARG A 313 -5.43 -11.25 -5.55
N ARG A 314 -6.11 -11.54 -4.43
CA ARG A 314 -6.02 -12.81 -3.71
C ARG A 314 -4.59 -13.22 -3.37
N ASN A 315 -3.75 -12.21 -3.06
CA ASN A 315 -2.40 -12.45 -2.61
C ASN A 315 -2.32 -12.36 -1.09
N ASN A 316 -1.44 -13.14 -0.50
CA ASN A 316 -1.00 -12.97 0.88
C ASN A 316 0.33 -12.20 0.88
N ILE A 317 0.33 -10.96 1.39
CA ILE A 317 1.47 -10.03 1.31
C ILE A 317 1.90 -9.65 2.73
N HIS A 318 3.14 -9.99 3.11
CA HIS A 318 3.57 -9.77 4.49
C HIS A 318 5.09 -9.63 4.67
N HIS A 319 5.48 -9.09 5.83
CA HIS A 319 6.89 -8.96 6.23
C HIS A 319 7.75 -8.24 5.18
N CYS A 320 7.21 -7.16 4.62
CA CYS A 320 7.93 -6.20 3.78
C CYS A 320 8.16 -4.93 4.58
N GLU A 321 9.40 -4.40 4.61
CA GLU A 321 9.75 -3.35 5.57
C GLU A 321 9.43 -1.92 5.10
N GLN A 322 9.10 -1.70 3.81
CA GLN A 322 8.58 -0.42 3.35
C GLN A 322 7.12 -0.50 2.94
N GLY A 323 6.75 -1.45 2.12
CA GLY A 323 5.37 -1.52 1.67
C GLY A 323 4.98 -2.88 1.11
N GLY A 324 3.73 -3.27 1.33
CA GLY A 324 3.17 -4.46 0.70
C GLY A 324 3.01 -4.23 -0.80
N ILE A 325 2.27 -3.18 -1.16
CA ILE A 325 2.07 -2.70 -2.53
C ILE A 325 2.42 -1.20 -2.55
N ILE A 326 3.36 -0.82 -3.39
CA ILE A 326 3.70 0.58 -3.59
C ILE A 326 3.51 0.97 -5.05
N GLY A 327 3.25 2.24 -5.33
CA GLY A 327 3.20 2.72 -6.70
C GLY A 327 3.18 4.25 -6.80
N ARG A 328 3.96 4.77 -7.74
CA ARG A 328 3.82 6.14 -8.19
C ARG A 328 3.60 6.15 -9.70
N MET A 329 2.50 6.76 -10.12
CA MET A 329 2.11 6.95 -11.52
C MET A 329 1.83 5.64 -12.29
N GLY A 330 2.62 4.58 -12.09
CA GLY A 330 2.47 3.32 -12.81
C GLY A 330 1.24 2.50 -12.40
N GLY A 331 0.70 2.74 -11.21
CA GLY A 331 -0.48 2.04 -10.67
C GLY A 331 -1.83 2.61 -11.09
N VAL A 332 -1.89 3.63 -11.95
CA VAL A 332 -3.16 4.25 -12.40
C VAL A 332 -4.13 3.24 -13.01
N PHE A 333 -5.43 3.46 -12.86
CA PHE A 333 -6.51 2.62 -13.43
C PHE A 333 -6.50 1.17 -12.96
N SER A 334 -5.84 0.86 -11.84
CA SER A 334 -5.64 -0.51 -11.35
C SER A 334 -6.70 -0.94 -10.36
N LEU A 335 -6.90 -2.25 -10.27
CA LEU A 335 -7.76 -2.91 -9.30
C LEU A 335 -6.89 -3.71 -8.31
N ILE A 336 -7.01 -3.38 -7.03
CA ILE A 336 -6.34 -4.05 -5.91
C ILE A 336 -7.43 -4.63 -5.02
N GLU A 337 -7.64 -5.95 -5.09
CA GLU A 337 -8.81 -6.56 -4.44
C GLU A 337 -8.52 -7.92 -3.81
N ASP A 338 -9.27 -8.23 -2.76
CA ASP A 338 -9.26 -9.54 -2.11
C ASP A 338 -7.85 -9.96 -1.62
N ASN A 339 -6.96 -9.01 -1.31
CA ASN A 339 -5.63 -9.32 -0.77
C ASN A 339 -5.65 -9.34 0.75
N HIS A 340 -4.84 -10.23 1.33
CA HIS A 340 -4.48 -10.22 2.74
C HIS A 340 -3.10 -9.54 2.89
N ILE A 341 -3.05 -8.40 3.54
CA ILE A 341 -1.82 -7.60 3.69
C ILE A 341 -1.56 -7.40 5.18
N HIS A 342 -0.43 -7.90 5.68
CA HIS A 342 -0.18 -7.84 7.12
C HIS A 342 1.31 -7.80 7.47
N HIS A 343 1.61 -7.35 8.69
CA HIS A 343 2.96 -7.27 9.23
C HIS A 343 3.92 -6.51 8.30
N ILE A 344 3.48 -5.34 7.83
CA ILE A 344 4.31 -4.43 7.04
C ILE A 344 5.06 -3.50 8.00
N ASN A 345 6.40 -3.52 7.91
CA ASN A 345 7.31 -2.80 8.79
C ASN A 345 7.21 -3.21 10.28
N ASN A 346 6.86 -4.45 10.57
CA ASN A 346 6.72 -4.93 11.94
C ASN A 346 8.05 -5.07 12.68
N MET A 347 9.17 -5.21 11.99
CA MET A 347 10.51 -5.18 12.58
C MET A 347 10.87 -3.77 13.09
N MET A 348 10.29 -2.72 12.52
CA MET A 348 10.57 -1.32 12.85
C MET A 348 12.03 -0.94 12.69
N GLU A 349 12.74 -1.58 11.76
CA GLU A 349 14.11 -1.23 11.41
C GLU A 349 14.17 -0.04 10.44
N LEU A 350 13.14 0.12 9.60
CA LEU A 350 12.99 1.24 8.68
C LEU A 350 11.96 2.23 9.23
N GLY A 351 12.20 3.52 8.98
CA GLY A 351 11.28 4.57 9.35
C GLY A 351 11.27 5.68 8.32
N GLY A 352 10.11 6.24 8.04
CA GLY A 352 9.96 7.29 7.04
C GLY A 352 8.53 7.45 6.55
N ALA A 353 8.36 8.37 5.60
CA ALA A 353 7.07 8.76 5.06
C ALA A 353 6.60 7.93 3.87
N GLU A 354 7.18 6.78 3.60
CA GLU A 354 6.83 5.95 2.44
C GLU A 354 6.45 4.51 2.86
N ILE A 355 5.88 4.35 4.06
CA ILE A 355 5.61 3.02 4.65
C ILE A 355 4.11 2.81 4.81
N ALA A 356 3.55 1.78 4.15
CA ALA A 356 2.17 1.35 4.35
C ALA A 356 1.91 -0.07 3.79
N GLY A 357 0.78 -0.68 4.16
CA GLY A 357 0.28 -1.88 3.50
C GLY A 357 0.09 -1.65 2.01
N ILE A 358 -0.64 -0.58 1.65
CA ILE A 358 -0.75 -0.07 0.27
C ILE A 358 -0.37 1.41 0.28
N LYS A 359 0.65 1.80 -0.49
CA LYS A 359 1.09 3.19 -0.64
C LYS A 359 1.06 3.59 -2.11
N MET A 360 0.19 4.53 -2.46
CA MET A 360 0.03 4.97 -3.84
C MET A 360 0.18 6.48 -3.96
N HIS A 361 1.02 6.92 -4.88
CA HIS A 361 1.05 8.29 -5.40
C HIS A 361 0.43 8.34 -6.80
N ALA A 362 -0.29 9.41 -7.11
CA ALA A 362 -1.05 9.55 -8.34
C ALA A 362 -2.00 8.36 -8.57
N ALA A 363 -2.78 8.06 -7.55
CA ALA A 363 -3.81 7.02 -7.61
C ALA A 363 -5.01 7.55 -8.42
N ILE A 364 -4.89 7.54 -9.76
CA ILE A 364 -5.95 7.98 -10.65
C ILE A 364 -6.79 6.77 -11.04
N ASP A 365 -8.10 6.81 -10.79
CA ASP A 365 -9.06 5.72 -11.06
C ASP A 365 -8.61 4.36 -10.48
N VAL A 366 -7.99 4.36 -9.31
CA VAL A 366 -7.59 3.13 -8.63
C VAL A 366 -8.70 2.65 -7.71
N VAL A 367 -9.07 1.39 -7.82
CA VAL A 367 -10.02 0.74 -6.93
C VAL A 367 -9.30 -0.21 -5.99
N MET A 368 -9.43 0.03 -4.68
CA MET A 368 -8.89 -0.83 -3.60
C MET A 368 -10.06 -1.39 -2.81
N ARG A 369 -10.40 -2.65 -3.01
CA ARG A 369 -11.61 -3.21 -2.39
C ARG A 369 -11.44 -4.61 -1.85
N ARG A 370 -12.20 -4.93 -0.79
CA ARG A 370 -12.24 -6.23 -0.15
C ARG A 370 -10.85 -6.74 0.24
N ASN A 371 -9.94 -5.81 0.59
CA ASN A 371 -8.66 -6.18 1.15
C ASN A 371 -8.78 -6.29 2.68
N HIS A 372 -8.10 -7.25 3.26
CA HIS A 372 -7.90 -7.39 4.69
C HIS A 372 -6.50 -6.90 5.04
N ILE A 373 -6.40 -5.81 5.79
CA ILE A 373 -5.13 -5.14 6.07
C ILE A 373 -4.96 -4.94 7.58
N HIS A 374 -3.93 -5.54 8.16
CA HIS A 374 -3.71 -5.46 9.60
C HIS A 374 -2.23 -5.57 10.00
N HIS A 375 -1.91 -5.12 11.22
CA HIS A 375 -0.55 -5.13 11.77
C HIS A 375 0.46 -4.46 10.82
N CYS A 376 0.02 -3.44 10.12
CA CYS A 376 0.86 -2.58 9.30
C CYS A 376 1.12 -1.27 10.03
N THR A 377 2.27 -0.64 9.83
CA THR A 377 2.54 0.70 10.37
C THR A 377 1.46 1.68 9.91
N MET A 378 1.01 1.55 8.66
CA MET A 378 -0.14 2.23 8.10
C MET A 378 -0.86 1.28 7.15
N GLY A 379 -2.20 1.31 7.12
CA GLY A 379 -2.99 0.44 6.25
C GLY A 379 -2.92 0.86 4.79
N ILE A 380 -3.73 1.86 4.40
CA ILE A 380 -3.76 2.42 3.05
C ILE A 380 -3.36 3.89 3.09
N TRP A 381 -2.44 4.28 2.23
CA TRP A 381 -2.03 5.67 2.07
C TRP A 381 -2.18 6.11 0.60
N CYS A 382 -3.18 6.93 0.33
CA CYS A 382 -3.35 7.63 -0.95
C CYS A 382 -2.67 8.99 -0.84
N ASP A 383 -1.47 9.08 -1.36
CA ASP A 383 -0.63 10.27 -1.29
C ASP A 383 -0.55 10.93 -2.67
N TRP A 384 -0.46 12.23 -2.70
CA TRP A 384 -0.39 13.05 -3.90
C TRP A 384 -1.25 12.57 -5.07
N GLU A 385 -2.20 13.42 -5.48
CA GLU A 385 -2.97 13.27 -6.72
C GLU A 385 -3.92 12.04 -6.73
N ALA A 386 -4.43 11.61 -5.57
CA ALA A 386 -5.54 10.67 -5.58
C ALA A 386 -6.77 11.34 -6.20
N GLN A 387 -7.26 10.80 -7.32
CA GLN A 387 -8.38 11.33 -8.09
C GLN A 387 -9.15 10.20 -8.78
N GLY A 388 -10.48 10.18 -8.69
CA GLY A 388 -11.30 9.06 -9.16
C GLY A 388 -11.07 7.76 -8.37
N THR A 389 -10.37 7.85 -7.25
CA THR A 389 -9.94 6.69 -6.45
C THR A 389 -11.06 6.24 -5.52
N ARG A 390 -11.24 4.92 -5.42
CA ARG A 390 -12.24 4.31 -4.54
C ARG A 390 -11.65 3.26 -3.62
N LEU A 391 -11.90 3.41 -2.31
CA LEU A 391 -11.58 2.45 -1.26
C LEU A 391 -12.89 1.87 -0.72
N SER A 392 -13.17 0.60 -0.97
CA SER A 392 -14.49 0.03 -0.72
C SER A 392 -14.44 -1.36 -0.09
N GLN A 393 -15.31 -1.64 0.88
CA GLN A 393 -15.48 -2.98 1.47
C GLN A 393 -14.18 -3.57 2.06
N ASN A 394 -13.23 -2.75 2.50
CA ASN A 394 -12.00 -3.24 3.13
C ASN A 394 -12.21 -3.44 4.64
N LEU A 395 -11.52 -4.43 5.20
CA LEU A 395 -11.39 -4.63 6.64
C LEU A 395 -9.98 -4.19 7.06
N LEU A 396 -9.89 -3.15 7.89
CA LEU A 396 -8.63 -2.64 8.44
C LEU A 396 -8.67 -2.64 9.96
N HIS A 397 -7.65 -3.22 10.59
CA HIS A 397 -7.53 -3.27 12.05
C HIS A 397 -6.08 -3.44 12.50
N ASP A 398 -5.81 -3.09 13.74
CA ASP A 398 -4.46 -3.23 14.34
C ASP A 398 -3.32 -2.59 13.52
N ASN A 399 -3.64 -1.58 12.69
CA ASN A 399 -2.67 -0.78 11.96
C ASN A 399 -2.16 0.35 12.87
N GLN A 400 -1.55 -0.05 13.97
CA GLN A 400 -1.09 0.85 15.03
C GLN A 400 0.04 0.22 15.83
N ARG A 401 0.89 1.06 16.40
CA ARG A 401 1.97 0.61 17.27
C ARG A 401 1.40 -0.11 18.50
N PRO A 402 1.80 -1.36 18.78
CA PRO A 402 1.42 -2.03 20.01
C PRO A 402 1.87 -1.25 21.25
N ALA A 403 1.07 -1.28 22.30
CA ALA A 403 1.34 -0.52 23.53
C ALA A 403 2.67 -0.87 24.21
N PHE A 404 3.15 -2.10 24.02
CA PHE A 404 4.43 -2.56 24.58
C PHE A 404 5.66 -2.03 23.80
N ALA A 405 5.49 -1.67 22.52
CA ALA A 405 6.60 -1.23 21.67
C ALA A 405 6.91 0.26 21.88
N LYS A 406 8.19 0.61 21.91
CA LYS A 406 8.60 2.03 21.92
C LYS A 406 8.43 2.66 20.54
N PRO A 407 8.14 3.97 20.47
CA PRO A 407 8.10 4.65 19.18
C PRO A 407 9.48 4.68 18.51
N LEU A 408 9.50 4.42 17.21
CA LEU A 408 10.69 4.56 16.39
C LEU A 408 10.96 6.05 16.15
N LYS A 409 12.17 6.51 16.44
CA LYS A 409 12.57 7.89 16.12
C LYS A 409 12.63 8.10 14.61
N GLY A 410 11.78 8.98 14.09
CA GLY A 410 11.57 9.19 12.66
C GLY A 410 10.54 8.24 12.05
N GLY A 411 9.83 7.46 12.86
CA GLY A 411 8.66 6.70 12.42
C GLY A 411 7.46 7.62 12.16
N MET A 412 6.54 7.16 11.34
CA MET A 412 5.29 7.85 11.04
C MET A 412 4.19 7.45 12.04
N MET A 413 3.14 8.26 12.07
CA MET A 413 1.92 7.90 12.81
C MET A 413 1.19 6.77 12.09
N SER A 414 0.51 5.94 12.87
CA SER A 414 -0.25 4.80 12.37
C SER A 414 -1.71 5.20 12.11
N GLN A 415 -2.27 4.81 10.95
CA GLN A 415 -3.68 4.95 10.59
C GLN A 415 -4.15 3.76 9.76
N ASP A 416 -5.48 3.53 9.75
CA ASP A 416 -6.07 2.62 8.76
C ASP A 416 -6.00 3.23 7.36
N ILE A 417 -6.48 4.46 7.19
CA ILE A 417 -6.47 5.16 5.91
C ILE A 417 -5.93 6.58 6.08
N PHE A 418 -4.96 6.95 5.26
CA PHE A 418 -4.48 8.30 5.11
C PHE A 418 -4.67 8.78 3.67
N VAL A 419 -5.35 9.92 3.49
CA VAL A 419 -5.46 10.61 2.21
C VAL A 419 -4.73 11.94 2.31
N GLU A 420 -3.71 12.12 1.49
CA GLU A 420 -2.80 13.26 1.55
C GLU A 420 -2.67 13.95 0.19
N VAL A 421 -2.77 15.26 0.21
CA VAL A 421 -2.46 16.18 -0.90
C VAL A 421 -3.12 15.79 -2.23
N GLY A 422 -4.43 15.56 -2.20
CA GLY A 422 -5.29 15.32 -3.36
C GLY A 422 -6.41 16.36 -3.47
N HIS A 423 -6.91 16.55 -4.67
CA HIS A 423 -8.07 17.40 -4.93
C HIS A 423 -9.39 16.62 -5.04
N GLY A 424 -9.32 15.30 -4.88
CA GLY A 424 -10.47 14.41 -5.09
C GLY A 424 -10.83 14.24 -6.59
N PRO A 425 -11.93 13.52 -6.86
CA PRO A 425 -12.73 12.81 -5.88
C PRO A 425 -12.00 11.60 -5.30
N THR A 426 -12.06 11.42 -3.99
CA THR A 426 -11.64 10.18 -3.32
C THR A 426 -12.84 9.60 -2.59
N LEU A 427 -13.25 8.39 -2.95
CA LEU A 427 -14.44 7.75 -2.43
C LEU A 427 -14.06 6.63 -1.45
N ILE A 428 -14.59 6.69 -0.22
CA ILE A 428 -14.35 5.72 0.85
C ILE A 428 -15.71 5.18 1.30
N ASP A 429 -16.04 3.93 0.92
CA ASP A 429 -17.37 3.40 1.18
C ASP A 429 -17.41 1.96 1.68
N ASN A 430 -18.36 1.65 2.53
CA ASN A 430 -18.60 0.32 3.08
C ASN A 430 -17.36 -0.32 3.74
N ASN A 431 -16.40 0.46 4.25
CA ASN A 431 -15.23 -0.10 4.94
C ASN A 431 -15.52 -0.31 6.44
N ILE A 432 -14.75 -1.21 7.04
CA ILE A 432 -14.72 -1.47 8.46
C ILE A 432 -13.31 -1.11 8.96
N LEU A 433 -13.22 0.00 9.72
CA LEU A 433 -11.98 0.60 10.21
C LEU A 433 -11.95 0.52 11.73
N LEU A 434 -11.08 -0.32 12.28
CA LEU A 434 -11.11 -0.68 13.69
C LEU A 434 -9.87 -0.25 14.48
N SER A 435 -8.83 0.30 13.84
CA SER A 435 -7.64 0.81 14.53
C SER A 435 -7.92 2.08 15.32
N ASP A 436 -7.12 2.38 16.32
CA ASP A 436 -7.29 3.54 17.23
C ASP A 436 -7.28 4.89 16.50
N ALA A 437 -6.49 5.00 15.43
CA ALA A 437 -6.50 6.11 14.50
C ALA A 437 -6.98 5.58 13.14
N SER A 438 -8.27 5.72 12.85
CA SER A 438 -8.84 5.15 11.62
C SER A 438 -8.53 6.00 10.39
N LEU A 439 -8.63 7.32 10.51
CA LEU A 439 -8.60 8.21 9.35
C LEU A 439 -7.71 9.43 9.58
N ARG A 440 -6.99 9.80 8.55
CA ARG A 440 -6.28 11.07 8.49
C ARG A 440 -6.50 11.74 7.13
N PHE A 441 -6.90 13.00 7.16
CA PHE A 441 -7.06 13.83 5.95
C PHE A 441 -6.11 15.02 6.01
N ALA A 442 -5.28 15.14 4.97
CA ALA A 442 -4.50 16.32 4.63
C ALA A 442 -4.79 16.68 3.17
N THR A 443 -6.07 16.75 2.82
CA THR A 443 -6.59 16.73 1.45
C THR A 443 -7.91 17.49 1.37
N GLN A 444 -8.54 17.45 0.22
CA GLN A 444 -9.91 17.90 -0.04
C GLN A 444 -10.62 16.94 -1.00
N GLY A 445 -11.95 17.06 -1.13
CA GLY A 445 -12.70 16.27 -2.11
C GLY A 445 -12.86 14.80 -1.75
N VAL A 446 -13.06 14.48 -0.47
CA VAL A 446 -13.32 13.11 0.01
C VAL A 446 -14.81 12.89 0.22
N ALA A 447 -15.33 11.75 -0.21
CA ALA A 447 -16.68 11.30 0.15
C ALA A 447 -16.62 9.99 0.94
N MET A 448 -17.21 10.00 2.13
CA MET A 448 -17.33 8.84 3.02
C MET A 448 -18.77 8.39 3.11
N VAL A 449 -19.06 7.16 2.69
CA VAL A 449 -20.44 6.65 2.62
C VAL A 449 -20.51 5.25 3.22
N HIS A 450 -21.39 5.05 4.18
CA HIS A 450 -21.67 3.73 4.79
C HIS A 450 -20.48 3.02 5.45
N ASN A 451 -19.51 3.73 6.03
CA ASN A 451 -18.41 3.10 6.74
C ASN A 451 -18.74 2.87 8.23
N LEU A 452 -18.08 1.88 8.84
CA LEU A 452 -17.94 1.75 10.29
C LEU A 452 -16.52 2.22 10.68
N ILE A 453 -16.45 3.27 11.51
CA ILE A 453 -15.20 3.91 11.93
C ILE A 453 -15.09 3.88 13.44
N CYS A 454 -14.18 3.09 13.98
CA CYS A 454 -14.03 2.87 15.42
C CYS A 454 -12.85 3.65 16.05
N GLY A 455 -12.08 4.36 15.28
CA GLY A 455 -10.98 5.19 15.73
C GLY A 455 -11.16 6.67 15.40
N ALA A 456 -10.11 7.44 15.68
CA ALA A 456 -10.11 8.86 15.44
C ALA A 456 -10.12 9.21 13.94
N LEU A 457 -10.83 10.30 13.61
CA LEU A 457 -10.64 11.06 12.37
C LEU A 457 -9.80 12.30 12.70
N THR A 458 -8.70 12.48 12.00
CA THR A 458 -7.83 13.64 12.13
C THR A 458 -7.81 14.43 10.82
N CYS A 459 -8.10 15.71 10.87
CA CYS A 459 -7.89 16.62 9.76
C CYS A 459 -6.60 17.41 10.04
N VAL A 460 -5.66 17.40 9.11
CA VAL A 460 -4.43 18.17 9.21
C VAL A 460 -4.66 19.49 8.49
N GLY A 461 -4.69 20.58 9.26
CA GLY A 461 -4.79 21.93 8.70
C GLY A 461 -3.52 22.33 7.95
N ASP A 462 -3.48 23.48 7.43
CA ASP A 462 -2.44 24.30 6.71
C ASP A 462 -1.06 23.68 6.35
N GLY A 463 -0.72 22.49 6.84
CA GLY A 463 0.58 21.83 6.61
C GLY A 463 0.79 21.38 5.14
N THR A 464 -0.24 21.49 4.33
CA THR A 464 -0.20 21.20 2.89
C THR A 464 0.15 22.43 2.06
N GLY A 465 0.20 23.60 2.65
CA GLY A 465 0.53 24.93 2.12
C GLY A 465 1.24 24.89 0.76
N PRO A 466 2.42 25.34 0.50
CA PRO A 466 2.91 25.62 -0.86
C PRO A 466 3.18 24.38 -1.74
N ARG A 467 2.50 23.27 -1.52
CA ARG A 467 2.76 22.05 -2.31
C ARG A 467 2.26 22.11 -3.75
N TYR A 468 1.34 23.01 -4.11
CA TYR A 468 0.82 23.20 -5.49
C TYR A 468 0.64 21.85 -6.21
N THR A 469 -0.33 21.09 -5.75
CA THR A 469 -0.57 19.73 -6.22
C THR A 469 -1.23 19.73 -7.59
N PRO A 470 -0.80 18.88 -8.53
CA PRO A 470 -1.51 18.68 -9.78
C PRO A 470 -2.90 18.10 -9.57
N TYR A 471 -3.84 18.46 -10.44
CA TYR A 471 -5.09 17.75 -10.66
C TYR A 471 -5.27 17.46 -12.14
N HIS A 472 -6.03 16.43 -12.45
CA HIS A 472 -6.05 15.81 -13.76
C HIS A 472 -7.40 15.99 -14.46
N ILE A 473 -7.39 15.88 -15.78
CA ILE A 473 -8.63 15.75 -16.55
C ILE A 473 -9.33 14.45 -16.05
N PRO A 474 -10.65 14.48 -15.79
CA PRO A 474 -11.40 13.32 -15.30
C PRO A 474 -11.07 12.02 -16.07
N HIS A 475 -10.79 10.96 -15.33
CA HIS A 475 -10.45 9.61 -15.85
C HIS A 475 -9.23 9.55 -16.77
N ARG A 476 -8.28 10.50 -16.63
CA ARG A 476 -7.09 10.63 -17.47
C ARG A 476 -5.88 11.02 -16.62
N THR A 477 -4.70 10.79 -17.18
CA THR A 477 -3.43 11.15 -16.54
C THR A 477 -2.94 12.55 -16.89
N GLU A 478 -3.55 13.22 -17.87
CA GLU A 478 -3.15 14.55 -18.31
C GLU A 478 -3.47 15.61 -17.25
N VAL A 479 -2.46 16.37 -16.88
CA VAL A 479 -2.58 17.46 -15.90
C VAL A 479 -3.50 18.55 -16.43
N MET A 480 -4.54 18.90 -15.67
CA MET A 480 -5.46 19.98 -15.94
C MET A 480 -5.00 21.30 -15.32
N GLY A 481 -4.44 21.20 -14.10
CA GLY A 481 -3.98 22.38 -13.37
C GLY A 481 -3.18 22.04 -12.12
N PHE A 482 -2.86 23.07 -11.35
CA PHE A 482 -2.15 23.00 -10.09
C PHE A 482 -2.80 23.95 -9.09
N MET A 483 -3.11 23.45 -7.91
CA MET A 483 -3.63 24.26 -6.82
C MET A 483 -3.06 23.79 -5.47
N THR A 484 -3.08 24.67 -4.48
CA THR A 484 -2.88 24.29 -3.09
C THR A 484 -4.13 23.60 -2.55
N ILE A 485 -3.97 22.82 -1.50
CA ILE A 485 -5.10 22.19 -0.83
C ILE A 485 -5.77 23.22 0.08
N LEU A 486 -7.03 23.53 -0.16
CA LEU A 486 -7.84 24.46 0.61
C LEU A 486 -8.53 23.78 1.80
N HIS A 487 -8.57 22.45 1.80
CA HIS A 487 -9.36 21.62 2.72
C HIS A 487 -10.87 21.81 2.62
N GLY A 488 -11.63 20.88 3.12
CA GLY A 488 -13.07 20.78 2.88
C GLY A 488 -13.37 20.14 1.54
N ASP A 489 -14.49 20.49 0.92
CA ASP A 489 -15.07 19.75 -0.20
C ASP A 489 -15.34 18.27 0.17
N ASP A 490 -15.58 18.02 1.48
CA ASP A 490 -15.71 16.71 2.06
C ASP A 490 -17.16 16.35 2.36
N ARG A 491 -17.51 15.07 2.18
CA ARG A 491 -18.89 14.55 2.30
C ARG A 491 -18.94 13.35 3.24
N PHE A 492 -19.85 13.37 4.21
CA PHE A 492 -20.03 12.32 5.20
C PHE A 492 -21.50 11.89 5.20
N TYR A 493 -21.80 10.72 4.65
CA TYR A 493 -23.15 10.20 4.55
C TYR A 493 -23.28 8.80 5.11
N ASN A 494 -24.25 8.59 5.99
CA ASN A 494 -24.66 7.26 6.46
C ASN A 494 -23.53 6.45 7.11
N ASN A 495 -22.49 7.09 7.66
CA ASN A 495 -21.43 6.40 8.39
C ASN A 495 -21.82 6.16 9.82
N ILE A 496 -21.14 5.22 10.48
CA ILE A 496 -21.21 4.99 11.92
C ILE A 496 -19.84 5.29 12.54
N PHE A 497 -19.78 6.28 13.42
CA PHE A 497 -18.59 6.64 14.18
C PHE A 497 -18.73 6.13 15.62
N VAL A 498 -17.76 5.35 16.07
CA VAL A 498 -17.71 4.80 17.41
C VAL A 498 -16.47 5.30 18.14
N GLN A 499 -16.62 6.03 19.23
CA GLN A 499 -15.49 6.34 20.11
C GLN A 499 -15.16 5.07 20.90
N LYS A 500 -14.17 4.31 20.44
CA LYS A 500 -13.79 3.03 21.05
C LYS A 500 -13.03 3.23 22.36
N TRP A 501 -12.23 4.31 22.43
CA TRP A 501 -11.43 4.67 23.61
C TRP A 501 -11.77 6.07 24.12
N PRO A 502 -11.53 6.35 25.42
CA PRO A 502 -11.47 7.71 25.93
C PRO A 502 -10.39 8.51 25.19
N SER A 503 -10.64 9.80 24.97
CA SER A 503 -9.68 10.66 24.22
C SER A 503 -8.30 10.78 24.89
N GLU A 504 -8.23 10.58 26.20
CA GLU A 504 -6.99 10.57 26.98
C GLU A 504 -6.06 9.41 26.57
N ASP A 505 -6.63 8.26 26.19
CA ASP A 505 -5.84 7.08 25.80
C ASP A 505 -5.12 7.30 24.46
N PHE A 506 -5.65 8.13 23.59
CA PHE A 506 -4.97 8.48 22.32
C PHE A 506 -3.70 9.30 22.56
N VAL A 507 -3.59 10.02 23.66
CA VAL A 507 -2.40 10.81 23.98
C VAL A 507 -1.20 9.91 24.27
N THR A 508 -1.43 8.71 24.79
CA THR A 508 -0.37 7.74 25.12
C THR A 508 0.20 7.03 23.89
N ILE A 509 -0.57 6.97 22.79
CA ILE A 509 -0.14 6.40 21.50
C ILE A 509 0.64 7.45 20.68
N ARG A 510 0.91 8.59 21.28
CA ARG A 510 1.61 9.70 20.67
C ARG A 510 2.98 9.27 20.19
N ASP A 511 3.12 9.09 18.91
CA ASP A 511 4.43 9.03 18.30
C ASP A 511 5.11 10.38 18.43
N SER A 512 6.38 10.33 18.76
CA SER A 512 7.24 11.49 18.87
C SER A 512 7.58 12.13 17.52
N SER A 513 6.79 11.92 16.48
CA SER A 513 6.97 12.63 15.22
C SER A 513 6.66 14.09 15.44
N GLU A 514 7.72 14.85 15.69
CA GLU A 514 7.67 16.29 15.79
C GLU A 514 6.93 16.88 14.59
N GLY A 515 5.84 17.60 14.81
CA GLY A 515 5.14 18.38 13.79
C GLY A 515 3.77 17.90 13.37
N PHE A 516 3.26 16.80 13.91
CA PHE A 516 1.87 16.40 13.64
C PHE A 516 0.95 16.74 14.82
N ASP A 517 -0.12 17.47 14.52
CA ASP A 517 -1.10 17.88 15.52
C ASP A 517 -1.76 16.64 16.15
N THR A 518 -1.62 16.53 17.47
CA THR A 518 -2.11 15.42 18.26
C THR A 518 -3.37 15.79 19.06
N GLU A 519 -3.84 17.03 18.99
CA GLU A 519 -4.88 17.54 19.89
C GLU A 519 -6.29 17.06 19.50
N ASN A 520 -6.52 16.66 18.25
CA ASN A 520 -7.83 16.36 17.72
C ASN A 520 -8.02 14.88 17.39
N ARG A 521 -8.00 14.00 18.39
CA ARG A 521 -8.12 12.55 18.20
C ARG A 521 -9.41 11.99 18.77
N LYS A 522 -10.54 12.49 18.31
CA LYS A 522 -11.85 11.92 18.65
C LYS A 522 -12.50 11.35 17.40
N ALA A 523 -13.27 10.30 17.58
CA ALA A 523 -14.14 9.79 16.53
C ALA A 523 -15.23 10.81 16.18
N GLY A 524 -15.60 10.84 14.91
CA GLY A 524 -16.68 11.70 14.41
C GLY A 524 -16.19 12.84 13.53
N THR A 525 -17.13 13.62 13.05
CA THR A 525 -16.91 14.68 12.05
C THR A 525 -16.69 16.06 12.65
N TRP A 526 -16.71 16.20 13.96
CA TRP A 526 -16.54 17.47 14.69
C TRP A 526 -15.20 18.19 14.39
N VAL A 527 -14.20 17.50 13.85
CA VAL A 527 -12.93 18.09 13.41
C VAL A 527 -13.09 19.11 12.28
N PHE A 528 -14.27 19.12 11.67
CA PHE A 528 -14.68 20.11 10.66
C PHE A 528 -15.49 21.29 11.24
N ASP A 529 -15.64 21.41 12.57
CA ASP A 529 -16.28 22.59 13.17
C ASP A 529 -15.53 23.85 12.73
N GLY A 530 -16.30 24.86 12.28
CA GLY A 530 -15.75 26.06 11.66
C GLY A 530 -15.56 26.01 10.15
N TYR A 531 -15.74 24.84 9.51
CA TYR A 531 -15.83 24.76 8.05
C TYR A 531 -17.24 25.18 7.59
N PRO A 532 -17.34 25.92 6.46
CA PRO A 532 -18.65 26.42 6.00
C PRO A 532 -19.53 25.30 5.43
N THR A 533 -20.85 25.47 5.57
CA THR A 533 -21.82 24.81 4.70
C THR A 533 -21.71 25.39 3.28
N TYR A 534 -22.31 24.71 2.28
CA TYR A 534 -22.36 25.24 0.91
C TYR A 534 -23.05 26.60 0.84
N GLU A 535 -24.13 26.78 1.57
CA GLU A 535 -24.89 28.02 1.63
C GLU A 535 -24.08 29.19 2.22
N GLU A 536 -23.30 28.94 3.28
CA GLU A 536 -22.40 29.93 3.88
C GLU A 536 -21.23 30.27 2.98
N TRP A 537 -20.67 29.27 2.31
CA TRP A 537 -19.54 29.45 1.39
C TRP A 537 -19.96 30.29 0.17
N ILE A 538 -21.07 29.93 -0.50
CA ILE A 538 -21.52 30.64 -1.70
C ILE A 538 -22.00 32.06 -1.39
N ALA A 539 -22.50 32.33 -0.19
CA ALA A 539 -22.92 33.64 0.26
C ALA A 539 -21.78 34.68 0.35
N GLN A 540 -20.52 34.21 0.36
CA GLN A 540 -19.35 35.10 0.34
C GLN A 540 -19.15 35.76 -1.03
N PHE A 541 -19.78 35.24 -2.09
CA PHE A 541 -19.67 35.73 -3.47
C PHE A 541 -20.91 36.48 -3.89
N ASP A 542 -20.77 37.77 -4.16
CA ASP A 542 -21.90 38.63 -4.67
C ASP A 542 -21.84 38.69 -6.21
N PHE A 543 -22.61 37.82 -6.84
CA PHE A 543 -22.69 37.76 -8.31
C PHE A 543 -23.58 38.85 -8.93
N SER A 544 -24.21 39.71 -8.13
CA SER A 544 -25.15 40.73 -8.62
C SER A 544 -24.46 41.96 -9.21
N LYS A 545 -23.16 42.13 -8.96
CA LYS A 545 -22.38 43.28 -9.41
C LYS A 545 -20.92 42.90 -9.70
N PRO A 546 -20.19 43.74 -10.45
CA PRO A 546 -18.75 43.52 -10.63
C PRO A 546 -18.02 43.44 -9.29
N ALA A 547 -17.21 42.38 -9.11
CA ALA A 547 -16.49 42.12 -7.90
C ALA A 547 -15.18 42.91 -7.80
N ASP A 548 -14.86 43.39 -6.60
CA ASP A 548 -13.50 43.77 -6.24
C ASP A 548 -12.70 42.52 -5.90
N MET A 549 -11.88 42.06 -6.83
CA MET A 549 -11.13 40.83 -6.71
C MET A 549 -10.27 40.78 -5.45
N ALA A 550 -9.67 41.91 -5.03
CA ALA A 550 -8.87 41.97 -3.83
C ALA A 550 -9.66 41.65 -2.55
N LYS A 551 -10.96 41.97 -2.54
CA LYS A 551 -11.85 41.63 -1.42
C LYS A 551 -12.36 40.20 -1.47
N LEU A 552 -12.32 39.53 -2.62
CA LEU A 552 -12.75 38.16 -2.78
C LEU A 552 -11.65 37.14 -2.50
N TYR A 553 -10.37 37.51 -2.54
CA TYR A 553 -9.26 36.58 -2.26
C TYR A 553 -9.44 35.77 -0.97
N PRO A 554 -9.84 36.35 0.17
CA PRO A 554 -10.03 35.54 1.39
C PRO A 554 -11.11 34.45 1.25
N ALA A 555 -12.14 34.70 0.42
CA ALA A 555 -13.17 33.70 0.14
C ALA A 555 -12.68 32.62 -0.82
N HIS A 556 -11.87 32.99 -1.82
CA HIS A 556 -11.28 32.03 -2.76
C HIS A 556 -10.18 31.15 -2.15
N GLU A 557 -9.52 31.62 -1.10
CA GLU A 557 -8.44 30.91 -0.41
C GLU A 557 -8.91 30.28 0.91
N GLY A 558 -10.18 30.45 1.29
CA GLY A 558 -10.77 29.87 2.49
C GLY A 558 -11.13 28.40 2.30
N HIS A 559 -11.48 27.76 3.41
CA HIS A 559 -11.93 26.37 3.39
C HIS A 559 -13.16 26.17 2.50
N LEU A 560 -13.15 25.08 1.75
CA LEU A 560 -14.27 24.64 0.94
C LEU A 560 -15.38 24.06 1.83
N PRO A 561 -16.62 23.98 1.32
CA PRO A 561 -17.76 23.51 2.10
C PRO A 561 -17.63 22.04 2.54
N VAL A 562 -18.35 21.69 3.60
CA VAL A 562 -18.51 20.31 4.08
C VAL A 562 -19.99 19.94 4.06
N TRP A 563 -20.28 18.67 3.78
CA TRP A 563 -21.62 18.10 3.82
C TRP A 563 -21.65 16.90 4.76
N SER A 564 -22.58 16.88 5.68
CA SER A 564 -22.72 15.76 6.63
C SER A 564 -24.19 15.48 6.90
N GLU A 565 -24.63 14.23 6.62
CA GLU A 565 -26.03 13.84 6.79
C GLU A 565 -26.21 12.36 7.07
N GLY A 566 -27.09 12.02 8.01
CA GLY A 566 -27.53 10.66 8.26
C GLY A 566 -26.48 9.79 8.96
N ASN A 567 -25.44 10.38 9.55
CA ASN A 567 -24.41 9.67 10.27
C ASN A 567 -24.86 9.32 11.69
N VAL A 568 -24.22 8.31 12.27
CA VAL A 568 -24.47 7.83 13.64
C VAL A 568 -23.22 8.02 14.48
N TYR A 569 -23.39 8.52 15.71
CA TYR A 569 -22.30 8.84 16.64
C TYR A 569 -22.51 8.12 17.96
N LEU A 570 -21.59 7.23 18.31
CA LEU A 570 -21.68 6.30 19.43
C LEU A 570 -20.52 6.46 20.40
N ASN A 571 -20.73 6.10 21.67
CA ASN A 571 -19.70 6.11 22.73
C ASN A 571 -19.00 7.47 22.93
N GLY A 572 -19.67 8.58 22.60
CA GLY A 572 -19.07 9.92 22.72
C GLY A 572 -18.39 10.45 21.46
N ALA A 573 -18.48 9.72 20.35
CA ALA A 573 -18.17 10.29 19.04
C ALA A 573 -19.04 11.54 18.78
N LYS A 574 -18.50 12.54 18.10
CA LYS A 574 -19.17 13.84 17.93
C LYS A 574 -19.42 14.17 16.47
N ALA A 575 -20.60 14.71 16.21
CA ALA A 575 -20.98 15.24 14.92
C ALA A 575 -20.30 16.61 14.67
N TRP A 576 -20.11 16.93 13.41
CA TRP A 576 -19.91 18.31 12.92
C TRP A 576 -21.12 19.18 13.30
N GLU A 577 -20.88 20.46 13.63
CA GLU A 577 -21.91 21.38 14.12
C GLU A 577 -23.10 21.60 13.15
N HIS A 578 -22.92 21.30 11.86
CA HIS A 578 -23.98 21.39 10.83
C HIS A 578 -24.47 20.01 10.34
N GLU A 579 -24.26 18.93 11.11
CA GLU A 579 -24.79 17.60 10.78
C GLU A 579 -26.31 17.65 10.56
N LYS A 580 -26.77 17.07 9.46
CA LYS A 580 -28.21 16.97 9.15
C LYS A 580 -28.72 15.55 9.39
N ASN A 581 -29.87 15.40 10.03
CA ASN A 581 -30.52 14.10 10.23
C ASN A 581 -29.63 13.02 10.83
N GLY A 582 -28.64 13.38 11.64
CA GLY A 582 -27.77 12.42 12.32
C GLY A 582 -28.39 11.86 13.60
N LEU A 583 -27.84 10.75 14.10
CA LEU A 583 -28.23 10.11 15.35
C LEU A 583 -27.05 10.06 16.33
N THR A 584 -27.20 10.63 17.51
CA THR A 584 -26.26 10.44 18.62
C THR A 584 -26.91 9.55 19.69
N VAL A 585 -26.22 8.48 20.08
CA VAL A 585 -26.70 7.49 21.04
C VAL A 585 -25.84 7.49 22.28
N SER A 586 -26.47 7.51 23.44
CA SER A 586 -25.81 7.50 24.76
C SER A 586 -25.51 6.10 25.31
N GLU A 587 -26.23 5.09 24.82
CA GLU A 587 -26.03 3.70 25.19
C GLU A 587 -24.63 3.23 24.78
N LYS A 588 -23.97 2.46 25.65
CA LYS A 588 -22.64 1.94 25.38
C LYS A 588 -22.66 0.82 24.34
N VAL A 589 -21.89 0.98 23.32
CA VAL A 589 -21.72 0.02 22.24
C VAL A 589 -20.36 -0.67 22.35
N LYS A 590 -20.37 -2.00 22.26
CA LYS A 590 -19.19 -2.83 22.12
C LYS A 590 -18.94 -3.08 20.63
N VAL A 591 -17.69 -2.96 20.17
CA VAL A 591 -17.27 -3.35 18.82
C VAL A 591 -15.92 -4.03 18.96
N ASP A 592 -15.91 -5.35 18.92
CA ASP A 592 -14.69 -6.16 18.98
C ASP A 592 -14.59 -7.05 17.74
N LEU A 593 -13.41 -7.12 17.18
CA LEU A 593 -13.08 -8.10 16.13
C LEU A 593 -12.56 -9.36 16.82
N VAL A 594 -13.14 -10.50 16.50
CA VAL A 594 -12.72 -11.80 17.02
C VAL A 594 -12.32 -12.71 15.87
N GLU A 595 -11.21 -13.41 16.06
CA GLU A 595 -10.75 -14.45 15.17
C GLU A 595 -11.12 -15.82 15.72
N ARG A 596 -11.79 -16.64 14.91
CA ARG A 596 -12.15 -18.02 15.23
C ARG A 596 -11.84 -18.92 14.04
N ASP A 597 -10.93 -19.85 14.21
CA ASP A 597 -10.52 -20.80 13.16
C ASP A 597 -10.09 -20.11 11.84
N GLY A 598 -9.39 -18.98 11.95
CA GLY A 598 -8.94 -18.18 10.81
C GLY A 598 -10.00 -17.29 10.16
N ASN A 599 -11.21 -17.23 10.73
CA ASN A 599 -12.28 -16.36 10.27
C ASN A 599 -12.42 -15.15 11.19
N TYR A 600 -12.64 -13.99 10.63
CA TYR A 600 -12.84 -12.73 11.36
C TYR A 600 -14.31 -12.34 11.41
N MET A 601 -14.80 -12.03 12.61
CA MET A 601 -16.20 -11.67 12.87
C MET A 601 -16.27 -10.50 13.84
N LEU A 602 -17.34 -9.70 13.77
CA LEU A 602 -17.62 -8.68 14.79
C LEU A 602 -18.48 -9.25 15.93
N GLU A 603 -18.05 -9.01 17.17
CA GLU A 603 -18.89 -9.13 18.36
C GLU A 603 -19.35 -7.74 18.77
N THR A 604 -20.62 -7.41 18.54
CA THR A 604 -21.15 -6.06 18.77
C THR A 604 -22.66 -6.05 19.02
N ASN A 605 -23.11 -5.05 19.78
CA ASN A 605 -24.53 -4.69 19.92
C ASN A 605 -24.89 -3.44 19.09
N LEU A 606 -24.09 -3.11 18.09
CA LEU A 606 -24.14 -1.88 17.31
C LEU A 606 -25.55 -1.55 16.80
N TYR A 607 -26.21 -2.51 16.15
CA TYR A 607 -27.50 -2.26 15.52
C TYR A 607 -28.70 -2.36 16.47
N GLU A 608 -28.53 -2.87 17.68
CA GLU A 608 -29.56 -2.92 18.68
C GLU A 608 -29.94 -1.50 19.17
N VAL A 609 -28.93 -0.62 19.27
CA VAL A 609 -29.09 0.74 19.80
C VAL A 609 -29.62 1.75 18.77
N LEU A 610 -29.65 1.40 17.50
CA LEU A 610 -30.11 2.31 16.44
C LEU A 610 -31.63 2.43 16.37
N GLY A 611 -32.36 1.56 17.05
CA GLY A 611 -33.82 1.56 17.03
C GLY A 611 -34.37 1.42 15.61
N GLY A 612 -35.21 2.38 15.20
CA GLY A 612 -35.78 2.47 13.86
C GLY A 612 -35.09 3.48 12.97
N PHE A 613 -33.87 3.93 13.33
CA PHE A 613 -33.16 4.94 12.52
C PHE A 613 -32.82 4.40 11.13
N SER A 614 -33.12 5.21 10.15
CA SER A 614 -32.78 4.96 8.74
C SER A 614 -32.48 6.28 8.05
N SER A 615 -31.71 6.24 6.99
CA SER A 615 -31.32 7.39 6.21
C SER A 615 -31.73 7.24 4.73
N ARG A 616 -31.29 8.14 3.89
CA ARG A 616 -31.61 8.10 2.46
C ARG A 616 -30.54 7.38 1.64
N MET A 617 -30.94 6.93 0.46
CA MET A 617 -30.00 6.40 -0.52
C MET A 617 -29.07 7.50 -1.03
N ILE A 618 -27.78 7.21 -1.13
CA ILE A 618 -26.74 8.09 -1.66
C ILE A 618 -26.33 7.60 -3.04
N ASN A 619 -26.03 8.55 -3.94
CA ASN A 619 -25.60 8.29 -5.31
C ASN A 619 -24.71 9.42 -5.82
N THR A 620 -24.20 9.31 -7.04
CA THR A 620 -23.39 10.32 -7.73
C THR A 620 -24.04 11.71 -7.73
N GLU A 621 -25.36 11.82 -7.94
CA GLU A 621 -26.07 13.10 -7.98
C GLU A 621 -26.03 13.80 -6.59
N VAL A 622 -26.22 13.04 -5.51
CA VAL A 622 -26.13 13.54 -4.14
C VAL A 622 -24.72 13.99 -3.78
N LEU A 623 -23.72 13.23 -4.19
CA LEU A 623 -22.31 13.54 -3.90
C LEU A 623 -21.81 14.73 -4.74
N GLY A 624 -22.32 14.89 -5.96
CA GLY A 624 -21.89 15.96 -6.86
C GLY A 624 -20.48 15.74 -7.42
N LYS A 625 -19.69 16.79 -7.45
CA LYS A 625 -18.34 16.82 -8.06
C LYS A 625 -17.31 17.31 -7.04
N ALA A 626 -16.09 16.81 -7.18
CA ALA A 626 -14.93 17.41 -6.52
C ALA A 626 -14.66 18.81 -7.13
N PHE A 627 -14.24 19.73 -6.28
CA PHE A 627 -14.19 21.15 -6.61
C PHE A 627 -13.20 21.49 -7.72
N GLU A 628 -11.93 21.10 -7.56
CA GLU A 628 -10.87 21.49 -8.50
C GLU A 628 -10.95 20.78 -9.86
N PRO A 629 -11.03 19.42 -9.90
CA PRO A 629 -11.07 18.72 -11.19
C PRO A 629 -12.44 18.73 -11.85
N GLU A 630 -13.49 19.21 -11.16
CA GLU A 630 -14.90 19.11 -11.58
C GLU A 630 -15.34 17.68 -11.94
N GLU A 631 -14.64 16.69 -11.43
CA GLU A 631 -14.93 15.26 -11.63
C GLU A 631 -16.03 14.79 -10.68
N PRO A 632 -17.09 14.13 -11.19
CA PRO A 632 -18.12 13.55 -10.33
C PRO A 632 -17.57 12.43 -9.43
N PHE A 633 -18.24 12.20 -8.29
CA PHE A 633 -18.04 10.98 -7.51
C PHE A 633 -18.76 9.83 -8.19
N GLU A 634 -18.06 9.10 -9.04
CA GLU A 634 -18.61 8.06 -9.91
C GLU A 634 -17.66 6.86 -10.07
N ASN A 635 -18.04 5.85 -10.84
CA ASN A 635 -17.16 4.74 -11.14
C ASN A 635 -16.02 5.16 -12.09
N PRO A 636 -14.86 4.45 -12.07
CA PRO A 636 -13.71 4.76 -12.96
C PRO A 636 -13.99 4.69 -14.46
N ASP A 637 -15.14 4.14 -14.85
CA ASP A 637 -15.59 4.10 -16.24
C ASP A 637 -16.54 5.28 -16.61
N GLY A 638 -16.73 6.21 -15.68
CA GLY A 638 -17.61 7.38 -15.84
C GLY A 638 -19.09 7.06 -15.67
N THR A 639 -19.45 5.88 -15.19
CA THR A 639 -20.85 5.55 -14.89
C THR A 639 -21.23 5.98 -13.47
N ALA A 640 -22.45 6.48 -13.33
CA ALA A 640 -22.97 6.89 -12.04
C ALA A 640 -22.97 5.72 -11.03
N ILE A 641 -22.67 6.03 -9.77
CA ILE A 641 -22.71 5.08 -8.67
C ILE A 641 -23.97 5.29 -7.83
N GLN A 642 -24.55 4.20 -7.34
CA GLN A 642 -25.55 4.19 -6.31
C GLN A 642 -25.07 3.25 -5.19
N PHE A 643 -25.11 3.72 -3.93
CA PHE A 643 -24.65 2.94 -2.78
C PHE A 643 -25.75 2.00 -2.28
N ASP A 644 -26.30 1.20 -3.18
CA ASP A 644 -27.37 0.24 -2.95
C ASP A 644 -26.88 -1.15 -2.56
N THR A 645 -25.58 -1.35 -2.47
CA THR A 645 -24.94 -2.58 -2.00
C THR A 645 -24.12 -2.34 -0.75
N ASP A 646 -24.01 -3.37 0.09
CA ASP A 646 -23.30 -3.36 1.36
C ASP A 646 -21.89 -3.97 1.29
N TYR A 647 -21.27 -4.17 2.45
CA TYR A 647 -19.95 -4.80 2.60
C TYR A 647 -19.86 -6.18 1.92
N PHE A 648 -20.94 -6.97 1.97
CA PHE A 648 -21.02 -8.31 1.38
C PHE A 648 -21.57 -8.33 -0.04
N GLY A 649 -21.92 -7.17 -0.62
CA GLY A 649 -22.61 -7.06 -1.89
C GLY A 649 -24.13 -7.31 -1.81
N GLY A 650 -24.69 -7.36 -0.59
CA GLY A 650 -26.13 -7.46 -0.35
C GLY A 650 -26.84 -6.15 -0.70
N HIS A 651 -28.05 -6.22 -1.25
CA HIS A 651 -28.82 -5.03 -1.60
C HIS A 651 -29.44 -4.34 -0.38
N ARG A 652 -29.31 -3.01 -0.33
CA ARG A 652 -29.97 -2.14 0.65
C ARG A 652 -31.41 -1.89 0.22
N GLY A 653 -32.36 -2.08 1.15
CA GLY A 653 -33.77 -1.82 0.93
C GLY A 653 -34.13 -0.34 0.91
N ALA A 654 -35.43 -0.03 0.90
CA ALA A 654 -35.95 1.34 0.91
C ALA A 654 -35.62 2.14 2.18
N GLY A 655 -35.50 1.45 3.33
CA GLY A 655 -35.00 2.03 4.59
C GLY A 655 -33.50 1.77 4.68
N VAL A 656 -32.69 2.74 4.32
CA VAL A 656 -31.23 2.59 4.25
C VAL A 656 -30.64 2.58 5.65
N LEU A 657 -30.02 1.48 6.03
CA LEU A 657 -29.31 1.35 7.30
C LEU A 657 -27.94 2.03 7.19
N PRO A 658 -27.53 2.88 8.14
CA PRO A 658 -26.16 3.42 8.16
C PRO A 658 -25.13 2.34 8.47
N GLY A 659 -23.88 2.62 8.10
CA GLY A 659 -22.78 1.68 8.24
C GLY A 659 -22.69 0.65 7.11
N PRO A 660 -21.76 -0.32 7.24
CA PRO A 660 -21.37 -1.17 6.11
C PRO A 660 -22.37 -2.28 5.77
N PHE A 661 -23.37 -2.56 6.59
CA PHE A 661 -24.28 -3.69 6.38
C PHE A 661 -25.66 -3.25 5.88
N ALA A 662 -26.29 -4.07 5.05
CA ALA A 662 -27.63 -3.83 4.51
C ALA A 662 -28.72 -4.24 5.51
N ALA A 663 -28.47 -5.26 6.33
CA ALA A 663 -29.37 -5.76 7.38
C ALA A 663 -28.63 -5.87 8.71
N LYS A 664 -29.40 -5.78 9.83
CA LYS A 664 -28.82 -5.85 11.17
C LYS A 664 -28.13 -7.19 11.45
N GLU A 665 -28.67 -8.26 10.90
CA GLU A 665 -28.21 -9.63 11.05
C GLU A 665 -26.88 -9.89 10.30
N ASP A 666 -26.53 -9.03 9.35
CA ASP A 666 -25.30 -9.15 8.57
C ASP A 666 -24.03 -8.94 9.42
N VAL A 667 -24.16 -8.32 10.59
CA VAL A 667 -23.07 -8.15 11.55
C VAL A 667 -22.51 -9.48 12.08
N GLU A 668 -23.32 -10.55 12.05
CA GLU A 668 -22.93 -11.89 12.51
C GLU A 668 -22.18 -12.71 11.44
N LYS A 669 -22.06 -12.19 10.22
CA LYS A 669 -21.38 -12.88 9.12
C LYS A 669 -19.85 -12.81 9.29
N ILE A 670 -19.17 -13.76 8.66
CA ILE A 670 -17.71 -13.76 8.52
C ILE A 670 -17.32 -12.60 7.61
N LEU A 671 -16.43 -11.73 8.10
CA LEU A 671 -15.93 -10.57 7.37
C LEU A 671 -14.80 -10.95 6.41
N TYR A 672 -13.97 -11.92 6.85
CA TYR A 672 -12.81 -12.40 6.08
C TYR A 672 -12.45 -13.82 6.48
#